data_6ca0fc341045c62ac182050099d59cff
#
_entry.id   6ca0fc341045c62ac182050099d59cff
#
_cell.length_a   1.000
_cell.length_b   1.000
_cell.length_c   1.000
_cell.angle_alpha   90.00
_cell.angle_beta   90.00
_cell.angle_gamma   90.00
#
_symmetry.space_group_name_H-M   'P 1'
#
loop_
_entity.id
_entity.type
_entity.pdbx_description
1 polymer ?
#
loop_
_entity_poly.entity_id
_entity_poly.type
_entity_poly.pdbx_seq_one_letter_code
_entity_poly.pdbx_strand_id
1 'polypeptide(L)'
;MKTNRGIHDLYKMCMLLVTVCMLVACMKEADIEIHTTKVHTTTYKVAVVLPFSDVSNKARYERSVNWALENLRSAQNLVLAVGDTMAVDIELEWYDEDTEDLSPLAHTLSQRDDILLTIGPLTSEHVNIMAPAFYDEDKPLISPSASSEDIIRRYSVGTGGVKYKRPFLWTMCETDVSQSEALLAKAWEGGATKVALLAPADYYGQTFTDWLPFQATEMNMQLTATETFTKADNLAQAAQNTLASGAECVVCVVHNVDEAKTVLEQRRLMGDKAPRVLFSEEAMSASLTSLGSLAEGAEGVAPYADPQTGFQIAYEERFATMPTVAEAQLYDATLLAGFTAFSMLHTDGKYTANQLLSMMTTLGDENYPVWNELGMRSLLMLLKQGKYVKMVGACGPLRFDAESYTSMVESTYVHWMVYNNQLISIDYRSSDGSRRVSSTLASWNWQARQQQTIVDEDAGIVYSPLGSHWAVLVQGSTGWENYRHHADVLNIYQLLKHNGWPDDHIILILSDDIAQHANNKYKGEVRAYANGDDLYAGAEIDYSTDTLTVNDIVDILVGQRSQHLPTVLNADGHSNVLVFWSGHGCKKGSKYAANGFLWRDKTVFTDNMLRQTLETMHNNNRYRKMLALFEPCYSQSMTAQTMGIDGILGIASATSSESSFADYHSADLNTWMSDRFTNNIVSVMQNIPTATFRDMYLYLARHTLGSHVRIDNASHYGNLYITSPQEFFSYDVQ
;
A
#
# COMPACT_ATOMS: atom_id res chain seq x y z
N MET A 1 54.80 -62.59 8.76
CA MET A 1 54.59 -61.17 9.06
C MET A 1 53.18 -60.68 8.64
N LYS A 2 52.11 -61.41 8.96
CA LYS A 2 50.72 -60.96 8.65
C LYS A 2 49.74 -61.04 9.84
N THR A 3 50.24 -61.35 11.05
CA THR A 3 49.39 -61.55 12.25
C THR A 3 49.37 -60.39 13.24
N ASN A 4 50.23 -59.37 13.07
CA ASN A 4 50.30 -58.28 14.04
C ASN A 4 49.50 -57.02 13.70
N ARG A 5 48.93 -56.88 12.49
CA ARG A 5 48.10 -55.71 12.13
C ARG A 5 46.67 -55.81 12.66
N GLY A 6 46.10 -57.03 12.65
CA GLY A 6 44.73 -57.23 13.11
C GLY A 6 44.53 -56.99 14.62
N ILE A 7 45.54 -57.32 15.45
CA ILE A 7 45.51 -57.13 16.90
C ILE A 7 45.63 -55.62 17.24
N HIS A 8 46.44 -54.91 16.49
CA HIS A 8 46.61 -53.46 16.72
C HIS A 8 45.38 -52.64 16.32
N ASP A 9 44.69 -53.02 15.29
CA ASP A 9 43.43 -52.37 14.83
C ASP A 9 42.26 -52.73 15.77
N LEU A 10 42.23 -53.96 16.28
CA LEU A 10 41.28 -54.36 17.30
C LEU A 10 41.47 -53.62 18.61
N TYR A 11 42.74 -53.38 19.04
CA TYR A 11 43.06 -52.63 20.22
C TYR A 11 42.70 -51.12 20.09
N LYS A 12 42.88 -50.51 18.92
CA LYS A 12 42.45 -49.15 18.61
C LYS A 12 40.93 -49.05 18.61
N MET A 13 40.24 -50.03 18.09
CA MET A 13 38.77 -50.04 18.04
C MET A 13 38.19 -50.23 19.47
N CYS A 14 38.78 -51.10 20.27
CA CYS A 14 38.40 -51.24 21.71
C CYS A 14 38.72 -50.00 22.54
N MET A 15 39.87 -49.35 22.29
CA MET A 15 40.21 -48.06 22.98
C MET A 15 39.22 -46.96 22.54
N LEU A 16 38.84 -46.89 21.28
CA LEU A 16 37.85 -45.93 20.78
C LEU A 16 36.45 -46.18 21.39
N LEU A 17 36.04 -47.44 21.49
CA LEU A 17 34.80 -47.84 22.17
C LEU A 17 34.78 -47.51 23.65
N VAL A 18 35.90 -47.75 24.36
CA VAL A 18 36.04 -47.41 25.78
C VAL A 18 36.04 -45.89 25.98
N THR A 19 36.67 -45.14 25.06
CA THR A 19 36.66 -43.66 25.12
C THR A 19 35.28 -43.09 24.85
N VAL A 20 34.53 -43.67 23.89
CA VAL A 20 33.13 -43.30 23.61
C VAL A 20 32.23 -43.68 24.78
N CYS A 21 32.42 -44.87 25.38
CA CYS A 21 31.66 -45.26 26.60
C CYS A 21 31.99 -44.40 27.81
N MET A 22 33.27 -43.97 28.00
CA MET A 22 33.61 -43.02 29.06
C MET A 22 33.09 -41.62 28.81
N LEU A 23 33.01 -41.16 27.55
CA LEU A 23 32.37 -39.90 27.19
C LEU A 23 30.85 -39.93 27.41
N VAL A 24 30.20 -41.05 27.15
CA VAL A 24 28.77 -41.24 27.45
C VAL A 24 28.51 -41.43 28.94
N ALA A 25 29.43 -42.06 29.69
CA ALA A 25 29.31 -42.21 31.14
C ALA A 25 29.69 -40.96 31.94
N CYS A 26 30.40 -39.99 31.31
CA CYS A 26 30.68 -38.67 31.88
C CYS A 26 29.66 -37.61 31.55
N MET A 27 28.69 -37.89 30.66
CA MET A 27 27.48 -37.11 30.63
C MET A 27 26.61 -37.52 31.80
N LYS A 28 26.89 -36.98 33.02
CA LYS A 28 25.84 -36.85 34.00
C LYS A 28 24.66 -36.24 33.22
N GLU A 29 23.54 -36.95 33.19
CA GLU A 29 22.27 -36.27 32.98
C GLU A 29 22.27 -35.10 33.96
N ALA A 30 22.56 -33.91 33.47
CA ALA A 30 22.08 -32.75 34.16
C ALA A 30 20.59 -33.00 34.21
N ASP A 31 20.03 -33.25 35.37
CA ASP A 31 18.64 -33.07 35.65
C ASP A 31 18.37 -31.59 35.22
N ILE A 32 18.05 -31.42 33.96
CA ILE A 32 17.39 -30.19 33.50
C ILE A 32 16.04 -30.32 34.17
N GLU A 33 15.93 -29.81 35.41
CA GLU A 33 14.62 -29.43 35.91
C GLU A 33 14.06 -28.49 34.84
N ILE A 34 13.26 -29.06 33.97
CA ILE A 34 12.37 -28.26 33.12
C ILE A 34 11.43 -27.62 34.15
N HIS A 35 11.83 -26.46 34.67
CA HIS A 35 10.90 -25.57 35.32
C HIS A 35 9.87 -25.23 34.24
N THR A 36 8.84 -26.05 34.12
CA THR A 36 7.64 -25.68 33.40
C THR A 36 7.07 -24.50 34.19
N THR A 37 7.47 -23.31 33.79
CA THR A 37 6.90 -22.08 34.32
C THR A 37 5.42 -22.17 34.01
N LYS A 38 4.61 -22.23 35.06
CA LYS A 38 3.16 -22.39 34.89
C LYS A 38 2.64 -21.13 34.22
N VAL A 39 2.20 -21.26 32.97
CA VAL A 39 1.56 -20.17 32.24
C VAL A 39 0.18 -19.95 32.82
N HIS A 40 -0.13 -18.71 33.18
CA HIS A 40 -1.45 -18.26 33.60
C HIS A 40 -2.16 -17.65 32.41
N THR A 41 -3.20 -18.32 31.92
CA THR A 41 -4.04 -17.81 30.81
C THR A 41 -5.30 -17.17 31.38
N THR A 42 -5.55 -15.93 30.98
CA THR A 42 -6.81 -15.20 31.25
C THR A 42 -7.64 -15.18 29.97
N THR A 43 -8.88 -15.65 30.07
CA THR A 43 -9.82 -15.63 28.94
C THR A 43 -10.66 -14.37 28.98
N TYR A 44 -10.71 -13.66 27.87
CA TYR A 44 -11.62 -12.54 27.63
C TYR A 44 -12.63 -12.92 26.56
N LYS A 45 -13.88 -12.50 26.73
CA LYS A 45 -14.92 -12.69 25.72
C LYS A 45 -15.04 -11.45 24.84
N VAL A 46 -15.21 -11.68 23.56
CA VAL A 46 -15.46 -10.65 22.55
C VAL A 46 -16.75 -11.02 21.82
N ALA A 47 -17.72 -10.12 21.82
CA ALA A 47 -18.90 -10.28 21.00
C ALA A 47 -18.60 -9.88 19.56
N VAL A 48 -19.11 -10.65 18.60
CA VAL A 48 -18.95 -10.40 17.16
C VAL A 48 -20.34 -10.32 16.54
N VAL A 49 -20.73 -9.12 16.12
CA VAL A 49 -22.07 -8.81 15.57
C VAL A 49 -21.90 -8.48 14.10
N LEU A 50 -22.24 -9.42 13.20
CA LEU A 50 -21.98 -9.32 11.76
C LEU A 50 -23.16 -9.91 10.97
N PRO A 51 -23.33 -9.58 9.66
CA PRO A 51 -24.41 -10.11 8.83
C PRO A 51 -24.10 -11.56 8.42
N PHE A 52 -24.84 -12.50 8.95
CA PHE A 52 -24.67 -13.94 8.71
C PHE A 52 -25.80 -14.58 7.90
N SER A 53 -26.78 -13.81 7.48
CA SER A 53 -27.88 -14.29 6.63
C SER A 53 -27.39 -14.88 5.32
N ASP A 54 -26.28 -14.38 4.77
CA ASP A 54 -25.53 -15.06 3.70
C ASP A 54 -24.44 -15.95 4.30
N VAL A 55 -24.58 -17.27 4.11
CA VAL A 55 -23.62 -18.29 4.60
C VAL A 55 -22.21 -18.08 4.01
N SER A 56 -22.09 -17.56 2.80
CA SER A 56 -20.80 -17.27 2.17
C SER A 56 -20.07 -16.14 2.91
N ASN A 57 -20.78 -15.12 3.32
CA ASN A 57 -20.25 -14.00 4.11
C ASN A 57 -19.81 -14.49 5.49
N LYS A 58 -20.62 -15.29 6.16
CA LYS A 58 -20.25 -15.87 7.45
C LYS A 58 -18.90 -16.59 7.39
N ALA A 59 -18.72 -17.49 6.44
CA ALA A 59 -17.48 -18.25 6.29
C ALA A 59 -16.26 -17.34 6.04
N ARG A 60 -16.45 -16.24 5.30
CA ARG A 60 -15.40 -15.23 5.04
C ARG A 60 -15.01 -14.49 6.30
N TYR A 61 -15.98 -14.00 7.06
CA TYR A 61 -15.75 -13.27 8.29
C TYR A 61 -15.10 -14.13 9.35
N GLU A 62 -15.62 -15.36 9.54
CA GLU A 62 -15.06 -16.33 10.48
C GLU A 62 -13.59 -16.64 10.17
N ARG A 63 -13.20 -16.81 8.90
CA ARG A 63 -11.80 -17.12 8.56
C ARG A 63 -10.85 -15.94 8.86
N SER A 64 -11.25 -14.67 8.60
CA SER A 64 -10.45 -13.50 8.92
C SER A 64 -10.23 -13.35 10.43
N VAL A 65 -11.31 -13.45 11.21
CA VAL A 65 -11.26 -13.36 12.68
C VAL A 65 -10.43 -14.50 13.27
N ASN A 66 -10.66 -15.74 12.83
CA ASN A 66 -9.91 -16.90 13.33
C ASN A 66 -8.43 -16.82 12.98
N TRP A 67 -8.09 -16.36 11.78
CA TRP A 67 -6.68 -16.19 11.38
C TRP A 67 -5.96 -15.14 12.22
N ALA A 68 -6.61 -14.02 12.53
CA ALA A 68 -6.06 -13.01 13.44
C ALA A 68 -5.76 -13.61 14.83
N LEU A 69 -6.69 -14.41 15.38
CA LEU A 69 -6.51 -15.08 16.68
C LEU A 69 -5.41 -16.15 16.64
N GLU A 70 -5.29 -16.92 15.55
CA GLU A 70 -4.21 -17.87 15.37
C GLU A 70 -2.84 -17.15 15.39
N ASN A 71 -2.71 -16.07 14.63
CA ASN A 71 -1.48 -15.29 14.58
C ASN A 71 -1.15 -14.66 15.94
N LEU A 72 -2.16 -14.16 16.66
CA LEU A 72 -1.99 -13.64 18.02
C LEU A 72 -1.49 -14.72 18.98
N ARG A 73 -2.09 -15.92 18.96
CA ARG A 73 -1.66 -17.07 19.79
C ARG A 73 -0.23 -17.46 19.47
N SER A 74 0.14 -17.54 18.20
CA SER A 74 1.51 -17.83 17.76
C SER A 74 2.49 -16.78 18.27
N ALA A 75 2.16 -15.51 18.15
CA ALA A 75 2.99 -14.40 18.67
C ALA A 75 3.16 -14.47 20.21
N GLN A 76 2.09 -14.75 20.94
CA GLN A 76 2.15 -14.95 22.39
C GLN A 76 3.05 -16.14 22.78
N ASN A 77 2.97 -17.25 22.06
CA ASN A 77 3.84 -18.40 22.32
C ASN A 77 5.33 -18.03 22.21
N LEU A 78 5.68 -17.15 21.26
CA LEU A 78 7.04 -16.61 21.14
C LEU A 78 7.42 -15.69 22.32
N VAL A 79 6.47 -14.96 22.89
CA VAL A 79 6.69 -14.13 24.10
C VAL A 79 6.86 -15.03 25.33
N LEU A 80 6.05 -16.07 25.48
CA LEU A 80 6.17 -17.07 26.55
C LEU A 80 7.51 -17.80 26.50
N ALA A 81 7.99 -18.15 25.30
CA ALA A 81 9.27 -18.83 25.10
C ALA A 81 10.49 -18.02 25.57
N VAL A 82 10.35 -16.70 25.72
CA VAL A 82 11.41 -15.81 26.25
C VAL A 82 11.18 -15.43 27.71
N GLY A 83 10.33 -16.15 28.43
CA GLY A 83 10.19 -16.08 29.88
C GLY A 83 8.98 -15.33 30.40
N ASP A 84 8.00 -15.01 29.56
CA ASP A 84 6.70 -14.54 30.05
C ASP A 84 5.91 -15.71 30.66
N THR A 85 5.02 -15.40 31.59
CA THR A 85 4.18 -16.40 32.29
C THR A 85 2.68 -16.09 32.16
N MET A 86 2.33 -15.01 31.48
CA MET A 86 0.95 -14.56 31.33
C MET A 86 0.55 -14.59 29.87
N ALA A 87 -0.62 -15.13 29.59
CA ALA A 87 -1.20 -15.21 28.26
C ALA A 87 -2.68 -14.79 28.29
N VAL A 88 -3.17 -14.31 27.18
CA VAL A 88 -4.60 -14.09 26.97
C VAL A 88 -5.15 -15.12 25.99
N ASP A 89 -6.40 -15.51 26.21
CA ASP A 89 -7.21 -16.22 25.23
C ASP A 89 -8.46 -15.40 24.95
N ILE A 90 -8.94 -15.44 23.71
CA ILE A 90 -10.16 -14.74 23.28
C ILE A 90 -11.21 -15.78 22.93
N GLU A 91 -12.31 -15.72 23.65
CA GLU A 91 -13.54 -16.49 23.36
C GLU A 91 -14.51 -15.59 22.59
N LEU A 92 -15.00 -16.08 21.44
CA LEU A 92 -15.89 -15.31 20.57
C LEU A 92 -17.34 -15.72 20.80
N GLU A 93 -18.22 -14.74 20.95
CA GLU A 93 -19.68 -14.92 20.94
C GLU A 93 -20.24 -14.25 19.69
N TRP A 94 -20.89 -15.04 18.81
CA TRP A 94 -21.34 -14.60 17.50
C TRP A 94 -22.84 -14.27 17.51
N TYR A 95 -23.19 -13.12 16.93
CA TYR A 95 -24.56 -12.63 16.79
C TYR A 95 -24.79 -12.18 15.35
N ASP A 96 -25.97 -12.50 14.80
CA ASP A 96 -26.33 -12.13 13.42
C ASP A 96 -27.04 -10.77 13.41
N GLU A 97 -26.37 -9.73 12.88
CA GLU A 97 -26.93 -8.37 12.83
C GLU A 97 -28.18 -8.24 11.95
N ASP A 98 -28.41 -9.18 11.03
CA ASP A 98 -29.58 -9.17 10.15
C ASP A 98 -30.86 -9.72 10.83
N THR A 99 -30.70 -10.55 11.84
CA THR A 99 -31.82 -11.27 12.48
C THR A 99 -32.07 -10.90 13.94
N GLU A 100 -31.06 -10.31 14.62
CA GLU A 100 -31.17 -9.88 16.01
C GLU A 100 -31.92 -8.55 16.15
N ASP A 101 -32.66 -8.37 17.25
CA ASP A 101 -33.10 -7.03 17.67
C ASP A 101 -31.92 -6.31 18.31
N LEU A 102 -31.27 -5.45 17.55
CA LEU A 102 -29.99 -4.82 17.91
C LEU A 102 -30.08 -3.90 19.13
N SER A 103 -31.22 -3.26 19.39
CA SER A 103 -31.32 -2.35 20.53
C SER A 103 -31.28 -3.08 21.88
N PRO A 104 -32.08 -4.13 22.14
CA PRO A 104 -31.93 -4.96 23.34
C PRO A 104 -30.60 -5.72 23.38
N LEU A 105 -30.07 -6.18 22.24
CA LEU A 105 -28.78 -6.83 22.15
C LEU A 105 -27.67 -5.91 22.63
N ALA A 106 -27.64 -4.65 22.17
CA ALA A 106 -26.67 -3.65 22.56
C ALA A 106 -26.65 -3.40 24.06
N HIS A 107 -27.84 -3.23 24.69
CA HIS A 107 -27.96 -3.12 26.13
C HIS A 107 -27.47 -4.37 26.88
N THR A 108 -27.78 -5.56 26.36
CA THR A 108 -27.32 -6.81 26.97
C THR A 108 -25.79 -6.92 26.89
N LEU A 109 -25.18 -6.68 25.74
CA LEU A 109 -23.73 -6.82 25.54
C LEU A 109 -22.93 -5.74 26.29
N SER A 110 -23.43 -4.51 26.29
CA SER A 110 -22.74 -3.39 26.98
C SER A 110 -22.71 -3.56 28.50
N GLN A 111 -23.74 -4.17 29.10
CA GLN A 111 -23.85 -4.39 30.56
C GLN A 111 -23.13 -5.65 31.07
N ARG A 112 -22.68 -6.51 30.19
CA ARG A 112 -22.00 -7.74 30.59
C ARG A 112 -20.54 -7.49 30.95
N ASP A 113 -20.18 -7.73 32.20
CA ASP A 113 -18.80 -7.55 32.71
C ASP A 113 -17.79 -8.53 32.09
N ASP A 114 -18.27 -9.69 31.61
CA ASP A 114 -17.42 -10.70 30.96
C ASP A 114 -17.13 -10.42 29.48
N ILE A 115 -17.83 -9.48 28.85
CA ILE A 115 -17.55 -9.00 27.49
C ILE A 115 -16.53 -7.86 27.54
N LEU A 116 -15.37 -8.06 26.91
CA LEU A 116 -14.31 -7.05 26.81
C LEU A 116 -14.74 -5.88 25.92
N LEU A 117 -15.18 -6.22 24.70
CA LEU A 117 -15.61 -5.29 23.66
C LEU A 117 -16.47 -6.03 22.63
N THR A 118 -17.06 -5.26 21.70
CA THR A 118 -17.81 -5.82 20.58
C THR A 118 -17.18 -5.42 19.26
N ILE A 119 -16.98 -6.37 18.35
CA ILE A 119 -16.60 -6.17 16.95
C ILE A 119 -17.88 -6.23 16.10
N GLY A 120 -18.09 -5.22 15.28
CA GLY A 120 -19.32 -4.99 14.54
C GLY A 120 -20.23 -3.98 15.26
N PRO A 121 -21.39 -3.67 14.71
CA PRO A 121 -21.91 -4.15 13.42
C PRO A 121 -21.16 -3.56 12.21
N LEU A 122 -21.45 -4.10 11.01
CA LEU A 122 -20.80 -3.60 9.78
C LEU A 122 -21.45 -2.32 9.28
N THR A 123 -22.77 -2.23 9.32
CA THR A 123 -23.48 -1.12 8.66
C THR A 123 -23.59 0.12 9.55
N SER A 124 -23.55 1.28 8.94
CA SER A 124 -23.70 2.57 9.63
C SER A 124 -25.06 2.69 10.35
N GLU A 125 -26.13 2.17 9.76
CA GLU A 125 -27.46 2.14 10.38
C GLU A 125 -27.44 1.33 11.69
N HIS A 126 -26.87 0.15 11.68
CA HIS A 126 -26.81 -0.71 12.87
C HIS A 126 -25.85 -0.15 13.93
N VAL A 127 -24.74 0.49 13.53
CA VAL A 127 -23.90 1.24 14.47
C VAL A 127 -24.69 2.33 15.17
N ASN A 128 -25.53 3.08 14.45
CA ASN A 128 -26.36 4.13 15.05
C ASN A 128 -27.36 3.58 16.10
N ILE A 129 -27.81 2.35 15.92
CA ILE A 129 -28.69 1.68 16.91
C ILE A 129 -27.91 1.26 18.14
N MET A 130 -26.74 0.65 17.97
CA MET A 130 -26.00 0.02 19.08
C MET A 130 -25.13 1.00 19.88
N ALA A 131 -24.51 1.98 19.26
CA ALA A 131 -23.51 2.85 19.83
C ALA A 131 -23.91 3.57 21.14
N PRO A 132 -25.17 4.07 21.32
CA PRO A 132 -25.56 4.75 22.56
C PRO A 132 -25.40 3.89 23.82
N ALA A 133 -25.76 2.60 23.76
CA ALA A 133 -25.66 1.70 24.90
C ALA A 133 -24.19 1.43 25.30
N PHE A 134 -23.29 1.35 24.34
CA PHE A 134 -21.85 1.16 24.59
C PHE A 134 -21.19 2.39 25.20
N TYR A 135 -21.61 3.60 24.80
CA TYR A 135 -21.15 4.81 25.44
C TYR A 135 -21.57 4.88 26.92
N ASP A 136 -22.83 4.57 27.24
CA ASP A 136 -23.38 4.66 28.60
C ASP A 136 -22.61 3.75 29.56
N GLU A 137 -22.18 2.57 29.12
CA GLU A 137 -21.48 1.56 29.93
C GLU A 137 -19.93 1.60 29.78
N ASP A 138 -19.36 2.60 29.11
CA ASP A 138 -17.91 2.75 28.86
C ASP A 138 -17.26 1.51 28.21
N LYS A 139 -17.96 0.89 27.26
CA LYS A 139 -17.46 -0.29 26.51
C LYS A 139 -17.11 0.05 25.08
N PRO A 140 -16.01 -0.52 24.55
CA PRO A 140 -15.64 -0.31 23.15
C PRO A 140 -16.57 -1.04 22.18
N LEU A 141 -16.88 -0.33 21.10
CA LEU A 141 -17.53 -0.84 19.90
C LEU A 141 -16.58 -0.60 18.72
N ILE A 142 -16.18 -1.66 18.02
CA ILE A 142 -15.28 -1.57 16.87
C ILE A 142 -16.04 -2.01 15.63
N SER A 143 -16.43 -1.07 14.77
CA SER A 143 -17.07 -1.39 13.49
C SER A 143 -16.03 -1.58 12.38
N PRO A 144 -16.03 -2.70 11.67
CA PRO A 144 -15.08 -2.92 10.58
C PRO A 144 -15.30 -2.03 9.37
N SER A 145 -16.55 -1.65 9.05
CA SER A 145 -16.85 -0.97 7.79
C SER A 145 -17.86 0.19 7.85
N ALA A 146 -18.41 0.51 9.02
CA ALA A 146 -19.30 1.66 9.10
C ALA A 146 -18.54 2.96 8.76
N SER A 147 -18.98 3.66 7.70
CA SER A 147 -18.24 4.72 7.05
C SER A 147 -19.05 6.02 6.85
N SER A 148 -20.34 6.03 7.24
CA SER A 148 -21.18 7.22 7.13
C SER A 148 -20.61 8.41 7.92
N GLU A 149 -20.37 9.53 7.23
CA GLU A 149 -19.86 10.77 7.84
C GLU A 149 -20.78 11.28 8.96
N ASP A 150 -22.11 11.22 8.78
CA ASP A 150 -23.07 11.68 9.81
C ASP A 150 -22.97 10.84 11.09
N ILE A 151 -22.84 9.51 10.97
CA ILE A 151 -22.71 8.59 12.11
C ILE A 151 -21.38 8.80 12.82
N ILE A 152 -20.29 8.86 12.08
CA ILE A 152 -18.96 9.07 12.65
C ILE A 152 -18.88 10.42 13.36
N ARG A 153 -19.35 11.49 12.75
CA ARG A 153 -19.39 12.82 13.35
C ARG A 153 -20.28 12.86 14.58
N ARG A 154 -21.42 12.18 14.57
CA ARG A 154 -22.36 12.11 15.68
C ARG A 154 -21.73 11.54 16.95
N TYR A 155 -20.89 10.53 16.81
CA TYR A 155 -20.25 9.81 17.91
C TYR A 155 -18.82 10.23 18.20
N SER A 156 -18.26 11.16 17.42
CA SER A 156 -16.94 11.73 17.65
C SER A 156 -16.84 12.50 18.96
N VAL A 157 -15.67 12.47 19.55
CA VAL A 157 -15.35 13.20 20.80
C VAL A 157 -14.90 14.63 20.48
N GLY A 158 -15.31 15.60 21.28
CA GLY A 158 -14.66 16.92 21.30
C GLY A 158 -15.11 17.97 20.30
N THR A 159 -15.93 17.68 19.32
CA THR A 159 -16.39 18.69 18.35
C THR A 159 -17.65 19.43 18.83
N GLY A 160 -17.46 20.70 19.17
CA GLY A 160 -18.54 21.75 19.22
C GLY A 160 -19.86 21.39 19.89
N GLY A 161 -19.89 21.18 21.20
CA GLY A 161 -21.14 21.00 21.95
C GLY A 161 -21.69 19.58 21.98
N VAL A 162 -20.89 18.63 21.65
CA VAL A 162 -21.23 17.22 21.48
C VAL A 162 -21.52 16.50 22.80
N LYS A 163 -22.45 15.59 22.76
CA LYS A 163 -22.88 14.71 23.85
C LYS A 163 -21.74 13.80 24.34
N TYR A 164 -20.89 13.33 23.44
CA TYR A 164 -19.89 12.30 23.73
C TYR A 164 -18.55 12.93 24.13
N LYS A 165 -17.99 12.48 25.28
CA LYS A 165 -16.81 13.10 25.91
C LYS A 165 -15.64 12.15 26.09
N ARG A 166 -15.80 10.90 25.67
CA ARG A 166 -14.77 9.88 25.72
C ARG A 166 -14.89 8.97 24.51
N PRO A 167 -13.78 8.40 24.01
CA PRO A 167 -13.81 7.45 22.90
C PRO A 167 -14.50 6.15 23.34
N PHE A 168 -15.27 5.55 22.44
CA PHE A 168 -15.96 4.29 22.66
C PHE A 168 -16.32 3.58 21.36
N LEU A 169 -16.36 4.30 20.23
CA LEU A 169 -16.58 3.79 18.89
C LEU A 169 -15.30 3.95 18.07
N TRP A 170 -14.89 2.90 17.41
CA TRP A 170 -13.80 2.88 16.43
C TRP A 170 -14.32 2.30 15.12
N THR A 171 -14.11 2.98 14.00
CA THR A 171 -14.42 2.46 12.66
C THR A 171 -13.12 2.23 11.89
N MET A 172 -12.97 1.01 11.34
CA MET A 172 -11.71 0.54 10.75
C MET A 172 -11.51 1.02 9.30
N CYS A 173 -12.14 2.11 8.93
CA CYS A 173 -11.99 2.82 7.66
C CYS A 173 -12.26 4.31 7.86
N GLU A 174 -11.86 5.13 6.91
CA GLU A 174 -12.30 6.52 6.83
C GLU A 174 -13.76 6.62 6.44
N THR A 175 -14.29 7.85 6.53
CA THR A 175 -15.67 8.13 6.09
C THR A 175 -15.82 8.00 4.57
N ASP A 176 -17.05 7.79 4.11
CA ASP A 176 -17.41 7.72 2.68
C ASP A 176 -17.12 9.02 1.90
N VAL A 177 -16.77 10.10 2.59
CA VAL A 177 -16.24 11.31 1.94
C VAL A 177 -14.97 10.97 1.15
N SER A 178 -14.06 10.19 1.72
CA SER A 178 -12.83 9.75 1.05
C SER A 178 -13.11 8.74 -0.06
N GLN A 179 -14.07 7.84 0.13
CA GLN A 179 -14.47 6.89 -0.92
C GLN A 179 -15.15 7.58 -2.09
N SER A 180 -16.02 8.54 -1.83
CA SER A 180 -16.68 9.36 -2.86
C SER A 180 -15.65 10.07 -3.73
N GLU A 181 -14.63 10.67 -3.11
CA GLU A 181 -13.51 11.26 -3.84
C GLU A 181 -12.71 10.23 -4.64
N ALA A 182 -12.49 9.04 -4.08
CA ALA A 182 -11.79 7.96 -4.77
C ALA A 182 -12.55 7.47 -6.01
N LEU A 183 -13.89 7.35 -5.94
CA LEU A 183 -14.75 7.01 -7.07
C LEU A 183 -14.73 8.08 -8.16
N LEU A 184 -14.85 9.36 -7.77
CA LEU A 184 -14.75 10.48 -8.72
C LEU A 184 -13.38 10.56 -9.39
N ALA A 185 -12.30 10.33 -8.64
CA ALA A 185 -10.97 10.30 -9.21
C ALA A 185 -10.83 9.18 -10.26
N LYS A 186 -11.41 8.00 -10.02
CA LYS A 186 -11.42 6.91 -11.00
C LYS A 186 -12.28 7.24 -12.25
N ALA A 187 -13.38 7.94 -12.08
CA ALA A 187 -14.17 8.45 -13.19
C ALA A 187 -13.35 9.45 -14.04
N TRP A 188 -12.70 10.41 -13.37
CA TRP A 188 -11.86 11.43 -14.00
C TRP A 188 -10.64 10.86 -14.72
N GLU A 189 -9.93 9.92 -14.07
CA GLU A 189 -8.80 9.20 -14.66
C GLU A 189 -9.21 8.39 -15.90
N GLY A 190 -10.45 7.92 -15.96
CA GLY A 190 -11.06 7.31 -17.14
C GLY A 190 -11.52 8.29 -18.21
N GLY A 191 -11.26 9.58 -18.04
CA GLY A 191 -11.61 10.65 -19.00
C GLY A 191 -13.00 11.23 -18.83
N ALA A 192 -13.78 10.84 -17.81
CA ALA A 192 -15.11 11.38 -17.61
C ALA A 192 -15.06 12.83 -17.12
N THR A 193 -15.81 13.68 -17.77
CA THR A 193 -16.06 15.08 -17.39
C THR A 193 -17.50 15.29 -16.89
N LYS A 194 -18.36 14.30 -17.13
CA LYS A 194 -19.77 14.27 -16.73
C LYS A 194 -20.04 13.03 -15.91
N VAL A 195 -20.52 13.22 -14.68
CA VAL A 195 -20.84 12.14 -13.76
C VAL A 195 -22.27 12.21 -13.28
N ALA A 196 -22.82 11.09 -12.85
CA ALA A 196 -24.08 11.04 -12.14
C ALA A 196 -23.95 10.14 -10.91
N LEU A 197 -24.83 10.32 -9.95
CA LEU A 197 -24.89 9.55 -8.70
C LEU A 197 -26.22 8.81 -8.60
N LEU A 198 -26.15 7.53 -8.25
CA LEU A 198 -27.26 6.71 -7.77
C LEU A 198 -26.88 6.20 -6.37
N ALA A 199 -27.69 6.52 -5.36
CA ALA A 199 -27.38 6.14 -3.97
C ALA A 199 -28.66 5.73 -3.20
N PRO A 200 -28.56 4.89 -2.14
CA PRO A 200 -29.69 4.63 -1.25
C PRO A 200 -30.02 5.88 -0.42
N ALA A 201 -31.29 5.99 0.00
CA ALA A 201 -31.79 7.11 0.80
C ALA A 201 -31.73 6.78 2.31
N ASP A 202 -30.54 6.45 2.80
CA ASP A 202 -30.25 6.12 4.20
C ASP A 202 -28.95 6.77 4.67
N TYR A 203 -28.47 6.46 5.86
CA TYR A 203 -27.24 7.07 6.42
C TYR A 203 -26.00 6.79 5.56
N TYR A 204 -25.90 5.63 4.94
CA TYR A 204 -24.77 5.28 4.07
C TYR A 204 -24.80 6.11 2.78
N GLY A 205 -25.91 6.08 2.04
CA GLY A 205 -26.03 6.85 0.79
C GLY A 205 -26.06 8.36 1.00
N GLN A 206 -26.49 8.83 2.19
CA GLN A 206 -26.54 10.25 2.53
C GLN A 206 -25.16 10.92 2.41
N THR A 207 -24.10 10.27 2.84
CA THR A 207 -22.74 10.83 2.72
C THR A 207 -22.37 11.11 1.26
N PHE A 208 -22.69 10.20 0.35
CA PHE A 208 -22.42 10.38 -1.07
C PHE A 208 -23.29 11.48 -1.68
N THR A 209 -24.56 11.57 -1.30
CA THR A 209 -25.45 12.63 -1.83
C THR A 209 -25.05 14.02 -1.34
N ASP A 210 -24.48 14.14 -0.16
CA ASP A 210 -24.03 15.41 0.41
C ASP A 210 -22.66 15.85 -0.14
N TRP A 211 -21.73 14.92 -0.37
CA TRP A 211 -20.35 15.24 -0.66
C TRP A 211 -19.95 15.10 -2.14
N LEU A 212 -20.45 14.10 -2.85
CA LEU A 212 -20.06 13.87 -4.24
C LEU A 212 -20.35 15.07 -5.17
N PRO A 213 -21.49 15.77 -5.07
CA PRO A 213 -21.75 16.96 -5.88
C PRO A 213 -20.72 18.08 -5.68
N PHE A 214 -20.32 18.30 -4.44
CA PHE A 214 -19.29 19.26 -4.09
C PHE A 214 -17.92 18.85 -4.64
N GLN A 215 -17.50 17.61 -4.40
CA GLN A 215 -16.22 17.07 -4.86
C GLN A 215 -16.14 17.03 -6.40
N ALA A 216 -17.24 16.67 -7.10
CA ALA A 216 -17.29 16.72 -8.55
C ALA A 216 -17.04 18.14 -9.08
N THR A 217 -17.62 19.15 -8.42
CA THR A 217 -17.40 20.55 -8.77
C THR A 217 -15.95 20.96 -8.58
N GLU A 218 -15.32 20.57 -7.47
CA GLU A 218 -13.90 20.83 -7.18
C GLU A 218 -12.97 20.18 -8.22
N MET A 219 -13.36 19.01 -8.74
CA MET A 219 -12.63 18.30 -9.77
C MET A 219 -12.96 18.79 -11.20
N ASN A 220 -13.74 19.87 -11.33
CA ASN A 220 -14.23 20.42 -12.59
C ASN A 220 -15.02 19.41 -13.44
N MET A 221 -15.82 18.57 -12.77
CA MET A 221 -16.73 17.61 -13.38
C MET A 221 -18.16 18.11 -13.27
N GLN A 222 -18.98 17.87 -14.30
CA GLN A 222 -20.39 18.20 -14.31
C GLN A 222 -21.22 17.06 -13.73
N LEU A 223 -21.97 17.31 -12.67
CA LEU A 223 -22.97 16.39 -12.17
C LEU A 223 -24.24 16.50 -13.04
N THR A 224 -24.63 15.42 -13.70
CA THR A 224 -25.80 15.40 -14.64
C THR A 224 -27.09 14.95 -13.97
N ALA A 225 -26.99 14.10 -12.94
CA ALA A 225 -28.12 13.65 -12.14
C ALA A 225 -27.68 13.16 -10.77
N THR A 226 -28.58 13.25 -9.79
CA THR A 226 -28.51 12.55 -8.51
C THR A 226 -29.87 11.90 -8.29
N GLU A 227 -29.90 10.57 -8.26
CA GLU A 227 -31.11 9.78 -8.02
C GLU A 227 -30.92 8.97 -6.74
N THR A 228 -31.96 8.86 -5.95
CA THR A 228 -31.96 8.05 -4.75
C THR A 228 -33.03 6.96 -4.81
N PHE A 229 -32.75 5.86 -4.10
CA PHE A 229 -33.71 4.76 -3.96
C PHE A 229 -33.87 4.38 -2.48
N THR A 230 -35.07 3.96 -2.12
CA THR A 230 -35.40 3.53 -0.74
C THR A 230 -35.64 2.03 -0.62
N LYS A 231 -35.95 1.38 -1.73
CA LYS A 231 -36.23 -0.07 -1.82
C LYS A 231 -35.92 -0.58 -3.22
N ALA A 232 -35.79 -1.90 -3.33
CA ALA A 232 -35.63 -2.56 -4.63
C ALA A 232 -36.70 -2.16 -5.66
N ASP A 233 -37.91 -1.82 -5.23
CA ASP A 233 -39.03 -1.48 -6.10
C ASP A 233 -38.81 -0.23 -7.00
N ASN A 234 -38.08 0.78 -6.50
CA ASN A 234 -37.78 1.97 -7.27
C ASN A 234 -36.35 2.05 -7.81
N LEU A 235 -35.47 1.11 -7.41
CA LEU A 235 -34.09 1.06 -7.84
C LEU A 235 -33.94 0.96 -9.37
N ALA A 236 -34.69 0.06 -10.01
CA ALA A 236 -34.61 -0.11 -11.47
C ALA A 236 -34.94 1.18 -12.22
N GLN A 237 -35.95 1.95 -11.77
CA GLN A 237 -36.33 3.23 -12.38
C GLN A 237 -35.29 4.31 -12.11
N ALA A 238 -34.80 4.41 -10.87
CA ALA A 238 -33.73 5.35 -10.50
C ALA A 238 -32.45 5.07 -11.30
N ALA A 239 -32.06 3.80 -11.43
CA ALA A 239 -30.93 3.38 -12.24
C ALA A 239 -31.09 3.76 -13.71
N GLN A 240 -32.28 3.53 -14.28
CA GLN A 240 -32.59 3.92 -15.65
C GLN A 240 -32.46 5.44 -15.86
N ASN A 241 -33.04 6.25 -14.94
CA ASN A 241 -32.94 7.70 -15.00
C ASN A 241 -31.49 8.18 -14.93
N THR A 242 -30.71 7.65 -13.98
CA THR A 242 -29.30 8.01 -13.78
C THR A 242 -28.46 7.65 -15.01
N LEU A 243 -28.59 6.43 -15.51
CA LEU A 243 -27.89 5.95 -16.70
C LEU A 243 -28.23 6.75 -17.96
N ALA A 244 -29.48 7.24 -18.08
CA ALA A 244 -29.94 8.04 -19.22
C ALA A 244 -29.64 9.55 -19.09
N SER A 245 -29.03 10.01 -18.01
CA SER A 245 -28.80 11.44 -17.70
C SER A 245 -27.78 12.14 -18.59
N GLY A 246 -27.10 11.41 -19.48
CA GLY A 246 -26.00 11.92 -20.28
C GLY A 246 -24.65 11.96 -19.56
N ALA A 247 -24.54 11.30 -18.42
CA ALA A 247 -23.27 11.07 -17.75
C ALA A 247 -22.36 10.15 -18.58
N GLU A 248 -21.07 10.37 -18.50
CA GLU A 248 -20.03 9.50 -19.07
C GLU A 248 -19.65 8.38 -18.09
N CYS A 249 -19.78 8.69 -16.77
CA CYS A 249 -19.62 7.72 -15.69
C CYS A 249 -20.71 7.91 -14.63
N VAL A 250 -21.26 6.81 -14.15
CA VAL A 250 -22.25 6.79 -13.06
C VAL A 250 -21.62 6.15 -11.84
N VAL A 251 -21.60 6.85 -10.72
CA VAL A 251 -21.26 6.30 -9.41
C VAL A 251 -22.51 5.65 -8.83
N CYS A 252 -22.43 4.37 -8.51
CA CYS A 252 -23.54 3.58 -7.97
C CYS A 252 -23.18 3.08 -6.57
N VAL A 253 -23.82 3.66 -5.57
CA VAL A 253 -23.74 3.23 -4.18
C VAL A 253 -24.83 2.18 -3.96
N VAL A 254 -24.45 1.00 -3.49
CA VAL A 254 -25.36 -0.14 -3.30
C VAL A 254 -25.06 -0.86 -1.99
N HIS A 255 -26.04 -1.57 -1.42
CA HIS A 255 -25.87 -2.34 -0.18
C HIS A 255 -25.44 -3.79 -0.43
N ASN A 256 -25.66 -4.30 -1.65
CA ASN A 256 -25.45 -5.72 -1.94
C ASN A 256 -25.39 -6.00 -3.43
N VAL A 257 -25.09 -7.25 -3.75
CA VAL A 257 -24.96 -7.72 -5.14
C VAL A 257 -26.29 -7.73 -5.90
N ASP A 258 -27.45 -7.91 -5.25
CA ASP A 258 -28.76 -7.90 -5.93
C ASP A 258 -29.10 -6.49 -6.45
N GLU A 259 -28.75 -5.47 -5.68
CA GLU A 259 -28.87 -4.09 -6.13
C GLU A 259 -27.89 -3.78 -7.28
N ALA A 260 -26.62 -4.20 -7.16
CA ALA A 260 -25.66 -4.09 -8.25
C ALA A 260 -26.14 -4.81 -9.53
N LYS A 261 -26.69 -6.00 -9.39
CA LYS A 261 -27.30 -6.76 -10.51
C LYS A 261 -28.40 -5.95 -11.20
N THR A 262 -29.29 -5.33 -10.44
CA THR A 262 -30.37 -4.50 -10.99
C THR A 262 -29.79 -3.36 -11.84
N VAL A 263 -28.76 -2.67 -11.36
CA VAL A 263 -28.08 -1.60 -12.12
C VAL A 263 -27.44 -2.15 -13.38
N LEU A 264 -26.75 -3.29 -13.30
CA LEU A 264 -26.11 -3.92 -14.46
C LEU A 264 -27.13 -4.39 -15.51
N GLU A 265 -28.28 -4.88 -15.09
CA GLU A 265 -29.39 -5.21 -16.02
C GLU A 265 -29.91 -3.99 -16.77
N GLN A 266 -30.13 -2.85 -16.08
CA GLN A 266 -30.53 -1.61 -16.73
C GLN A 266 -29.44 -1.09 -17.67
N ARG A 267 -28.18 -1.14 -17.26
CA ARG A 267 -27.02 -0.76 -18.08
C ARG A 267 -26.96 -1.61 -19.37
N ARG A 268 -27.13 -2.92 -19.27
CA ARG A 268 -27.13 -3.83 -20.42
C ARG A 268 -28.22 -3.48 -21.46
N LEU A 269 -29.38 -3.02 -21.02
CA LEU A 269 -30.47 -2.61 -21.92
C LEU A 269 -30.12 -1.40 -22.80
N MET A 270 -29.14 -0.58 -22.39
CA MET A 270 -28.68 0.57 -23.17
C MET A 270 -27.69 0.20 -24.28
N GLY A 271 -27.10 -0.99 -24.24
CA GLY A 271 -26.11 -1.47 -25.20
C GLY A 271 -24.85 -0.57 -25.24
N ASP A 272 -24.34 -0.31 -26.43
CA ASP A 272 -23.10 0.46 -26.67
C ASP A 272 -23.13 1.92 -26.18
N LYS A 273 -24.31 2.42 -25.84
CA LYS A 273 -24.48 3.79 -25.32
C LYS A 273 -24.44 3.87 -23.80
N ALA A 274 -24.27 2.74 -23.13
CA ALA A 274 -24.28 2.72 -21.69
C ALA A 274 -23.04 3.44 -21.12
N PRO A 275 -23.20 4.32 -20.11
CA PRO A 275 -22.07 4.94 -19.44
C PRO A 275 -21.23 3.91 -18.68
N ARG A 276 -20.01 4.30 -18.34
CA ARG A 276 -19.22 3.57 -17.34
C ARG A 276 -19.96 3.58 -16.01
N VAL A 277 -19.87 2.49 -15.24
CA VAL A 277 -20.46 2.40 -13.90
C VAL A 277 -19.35 2.04 -12.94
N LEU A 278 -19.23 2.81 -11.85
CA LEU A 278 -18.34 2.56 -10.74
C LEU A 278 -19.18 2.28 -9.49
N PHE A 279 -19.03 1.10 -8.92
CA PHE A 279 -19.72 0.70 -7.70
C PHE A 279 -18.94 1.06 -6.42
N SER A 280 -19.69 1.29 -5.35
CA SER A 280 -19.16 1.30 -3.99
C SER A 280 -18.72 -0.11 -3.55
N GLU A 281 -18.22 -0.21 -2.30
CA GLU A 281 -17.59 -1.42 -1.76
C GLU A 281 -18.51 -2.64 -1.68
N GLU A 282 -19.77 -2.47 -1.37
CA GLU A 282 -20.70 -3.59 -1.11
C GLU A 282 -21.02 -4.42 -2.36
N ALA A 283 -20.72 -3.90 -3.54
CA ALA A 283 -20.75 -4.68 -4.78
C ALA A 283 -19.51 -5.59 -4.93
N MET A 284 -18.40 -5.33 -4.20
CA MET A 284 -17.17 -6.12 -4.27
C MET A 284 -17.33 -7.47 -3.55
N SER A 285 -18.06 -8.37 -4.13
CA SER A 285 -18.36 -9.69 -3.55
C SER A 285 -18.06 -10.84 -4.52
N ALA A 286 -17.62 -11.96 -3.98
CA ALA A 286 -17.47 -13.19 -4.77
C ALA A 286 -18.79 -13.63 -5.43
N SER A 287 -19.93 -13.32 -4.84
CA SER A 287 -21.25 -13.60 -5.42
C SER A 287 -21.55 -12.79 -6.69
N LEU A 288 -20.92 -11.61 -6.86
CA LEU A 288 -21.03 -10.81 -8.10
C LEU A 288 -20.51 -11.60 -9.31
N THR A 289 -19.44 -12.37 -9.15
CA THR A 289 -18.87 -13.17 -10.23
C THR A 289 -19.81 -14.27 -10.73
N SER A 290 -20.73 -14.73 -9.88
CA SER A 290 -21.74 -15.74 -10.23
C SER A 290 -22.76 -15.25 -11.24
N LEU A 291 -22.88 -13.95 -11.45
CA LEU A 291 -23.74 -13.34 -12.51
C LEU A 291 -23.17 -13.53 -13.92
N GLY A 292 -21.96 -14.11 -14.04
CA GLY A 292 -21.33 -14.45 -15.32
C GLY A 292 -21.16 -13.23 -16.23
N SER A 293 -21.63 -13.36 -17.48
CA SER A 293 -21.48 -12.28 -18.48
C SER A 293 -22.19 -10.96 -18.13
N LEU A 294 -23.10 -10.95 -17.16
CA LEU A 294 -23.74 -9.72 -16.71
C LEU A 294 -22.79 -8.87 -15.87
N ALA A 295 -21.97 -9.53 -15.05
CA ALA A 295 -21.01 -8.85 -14.19
C ALA A 295 -19.64 -8.63 -14.86
N GLU A 296 -19.38 -9.22 -16.03
CA GLU A 296 -18.11 -9.07 -16.70
C GLU A 296 -17.81 -7.60 -17.00
N GLY A 297 -16.68 -7.10 -16.51
CA GLY A 297 -16.30 -5.70 -16.58
C GLY A 297 -16.97 -4.78 -15.54
N ALA A 298 -17.79 -5.30 -14.63
CA ALA A 298 -18.25 -4.53 -13.48
C ALA A 298 -17.04 -4.15 -12.61
N GLU A 299 -16.97 -2.89 -12.18
CA GLU A 299 -15.84 -2.32 -11.49
C GLU A 299 -16.28 -1.35 -10.39
N GLY A 300 -15.39 -1.06 -9.46
CA GLY A 300 -15.67 -0.13 -8.38
C GLY A 300 -14.47 0.17 -7.51
N VAL A 301 -14.71 0.91 -6.43
CA VAL A 301 -13.69 1.28 -5.45
C VAL A 301 -14.16 0.88 -4.05
N ALA A 302 -13.27 0.25 -3.29
CA ALA A 302 -13.59 -0.22 -1.94
C ALA A 302 -12.44 0.06 -0.96
N PRO A 303 -12.70 0.36 0.33
CA PRO A 303 -11.68 0.29 1.37
C PRO A 303 -11.08 -1.12 1.42
N TYR A 304 -9.77 -1.23 1.55
CA TYR A 304 -9.10 -2.50 1.32
C TYR A 304 -7.82 -2.67 2.13
N ALA A 305 -7.26 -3.89 2.07
CA ALA A 305 -5.93 -4.16 2.58
C ALA A 305 -4.89 -3.29 1.86
N ASP A 306 -3.95 -2.74 2.63
CA ASP A 306 -2.83 -1.98 2.06
C ASP A 306 -1.86 -2.95 1.37
N PRO A 307 -1.61 -2.79 0.06
CA PRO A 307 -0.73 -3.68 -0.68
C PRO A 307 0.72 -3.68 -0.18
N GLN A 308 1.15 -2.61 0.50
CA GLN A 308 2.49 -2.51 1.06
C GLN A 308 2.72 -3.40 2.28
N THR A 309 1.65 -3.85 2.95
CA THR A 309 1.77 -4.71 4.11
C THR A 309 2.10 -6.17 3.76
N GLY A 310 1.75 -6.61 2.56
CA GLY A 310 1.85 -8.01 2.15
C GLY A 310 0.69 -8.90 2.64
N PHE A 311 -0.27 -8.34 3.38
CA PHE A 311 -1.42 -9.10 3.91
C PHE A 311 -2.21 -9.79 2.80
N GLN A 312 -2.53 -9.08 1.71
CA GLN A 312 -3.29 -9.64 0.59
C GLN A 312 -2.63 -10.91 0.02
N ILE A 313 -1.31 -10.87 -0.17
CA ILE A 313 -0.58 -12.04 -0.71
C ILE A 313 -0.69 -13.22 0.24
N ALA A 314 -0.44 -13.00 1.52
CA ALA A 314 -0.53 -14.05 2.53
C ALA A 314 -1.97 -14.60 2.66
N TYR A 315 -2.98 -13.74 2.48
CA TYR A 315 -4.38 -14.13 2.46
C TYR A 315 -4.69 -15.03 1.25
N GLU A 316 -4.27 -14.61 0.05
CA GLU A 316 -4.47 -15.38 -1.19
C GLU A 316 -3.72 -16.72 -1.18
N GLU A 317 -2.50 -16.76 -0.63
CA GLU A 317 -1.75 -18.01 -0.43
C GLU A 317 -2.47 -18.98 0.52
N ARG A 318 -3.08 -18.43 1.57
CA ARG A 318 -3.74 -19.24 2.59
C ARG A 318 -5.11 -19.74 2.16
N PHE A 319 -5.91 -18.88 1.53
CA PHE A 319 -7.35 -19.14 1.28
C PHE A 319 -7.68 -19.34 -0.21
N ALA A 320 -6.70 -19.23 -1.11
CA ALA A 320 -6.86 -19.36 -2.56
C ALA A 320 -7.92 -18.40 -3.18
N THR A 321 -8.14 -17.26 -2.53
CA THR A 321 -9.06 -16.19 -2.97
C THR A 321 -8.54 -14.85 -2.47
N MET A 322 -8.80 -13.77 -3.22
CA MET A 322 -8.51 -12.44 -2.71
C MET A 322 -9.47 -12.07 -1.56
N PRO A 323 -9.04 -11.27 -0.58
CA PRO A 323 -9.96 -10.68 0.38
C PRO A 323 -10.95 -9.77 -0.34
N THR A 324 -12.14 -9.66 0.20
CA THR A 324 -13.15 -8.69 -0.26
C THR A 324 -13.47 -7.70 0.85
N VAL A 325 -14.62 -7.05 0.81
CA VAL A 325 -14.99 -6.02 1.80
C VAL A 325 -14.97 -6.58 3.23
N ALA A 326 -14.49 -5.78 4.15
CA ALA A 326 -14.40 -5.98 5.60
C ALA A 326 -13.43 -7.07 6.09
N GLU A 327 -12.87 -7.92 5.24
CA GLU A 327 -12.02 -9.03 5.73
C GLU A 327 -10.68 -8.57 6.33
N ALA A 328 -10.02 -7.58 5.73
CA ALA A 328 -8.81 -6.98 6.30
C ALA A 328 -9.13 -6.16 7.56
N GLN A 329 -10.22 -5.41 7.53
CA GLN A 329 -10.70 -4.61 8.66
C GLN A 329 -11.10 -5.48 9.85
N LEU A 330 -11.77 -6.61 9.61
CA LEU A 330 -12.09 -7.59 10.65
C LEU A 330 -10.85 -8.24 11.26
N TYR A 331 -9.85 -8.53 10.43
CA TYR A 331 -8.55 -9.02 10.90
C TYR A 331 -7.92 -8.03 11.88
N ASP A 332 -7.83 -6.77 11.48
CA ASP A 332 -7.22 -5.71 12.30
C ASP A 332 -8.06 -5.39 13.55
N ALA A 333 -9.39 -5.35 13.45
CA ALA A 333 -10.28 -5.17 14.59
C ALA A 333 -10.09 -6.30 15.64
N THR A 334 -9.92 -7.53 15.16
CA THR A 334 -9.65 -8.69 16.03
C THR A 334 -8.29 -8.60 16.70
N LEU A 335 -7.26 -8.11 15.98
CA LEU A 335 -5.95 -7.85 16.58
C LEU A 335 -6.03 -6.76 17.65
N LEU A 336 -6.75 -5.66 17.38
CA LEU A 336 -6.96 -4.60 18.40
C LEU A 336 -7.65 -5.14 19.65
N ALA A 337 -8.64 -6.02 19.51
CA ALA A 337 -9.26 -6.70 20.64
C ALA A 337 -8.24 -7.54 21.43
N GLY A 338 -7.43 -8.31 20.73
CA GLY A 338 -6.39 -9.13 21.36
C GLY A 338 -5.31 -8.30 22.05
N PHE A 339 -4.85 -7.22 21.43
CA PHE A 339 -3.87 -6.29 22.03
C PHE A 339 -4.44 -5.56 23.24
N THR A 340 -5.72 -5.22 23.21
CA THR A 340 -6.43 -4.64 24.35
C THR A 340 -6.47 -5.62 25.52
N ALA A 341 -6.87 -6.86 25.28
CA ALA A 341 -6.89 -7.93 26.29
C ALA A 341 -5.49 -8.16 26.89
N PHE A 342 -4.48 -8.24 26.06
CA PHE A 342 -3.08 -8.40 26.49
C PHE A 342 -2.59 -7.23 27.33
N SER A 343 -2.90 -6.01 26.92
CA SER A 343 -2.53 -4.80 27.67
C SER A 343 -3.27 -4.73 29.02
N MET A 344 -4.53 -5.08 29.08
CA MET A 344 -5.27 -5.14 30.35
C MET A 344 -4.65 -6.10 31.33
N LEU A 345 -4.26 -7.30 30.86
CA LEU A 345 -3.59 -8.29 31.69
C LEU A 345 -2.28 -7.76 32.30
N HIS A 346 -1.50 -6.98 31.54
CA HIS A 346 -0.20 -6.46 31.97
C HIS A 346 -0.24 -5.10 32.67
N THR A 347 -1.41 -4.48 32.76
CA THR A 347 -1.62 -3.20 33.47
C THR A 347 -2.40 -3.33 34.78
N ASP A 348 -2.67 -4.56 35.22
CA ASP A 348 -3.40 -4.89 36.47
C ASP A 348 -4.74 -4.11 36.60
N GLY A 349 -5.46 -3.94 35.51
CA GLY A 349 -6.73 -3.23 35.50
C GLY A 349 -6.66 -1.72 35.73
N LYS A 350 -5.47 -1.12 35.59
CA LYS A 350 -5.26 0.33 35.77
C LYS A 350 -6.02 1.19 34.75
N TYR A 351 -6.28 0.65 33.56
CA TYR A 351 -6.93 1.34 32.45
C TYR A 351 -8.17 0.58 31.99
N THR A 352 -9.20 1.30 31.53
CA THR A 352 -10.34 0.68 30.82
C THR A 352 -9.92 0.24 29.41
N ALA A 353 -10.71 -0.65 28.79
CA ALA A 353 -10.49 -1.07 27.42
C ALA A 353 -10.49 0.13 26.44
N ASN A 354 -11.40 1.09 26.62
CA ASN A 354 -11.45 2.31 25.84
C ASN A 354 -10.18 3.16 25.96
N GLN A 355 -9.63 3.29 27.18
CA GLN A 355 -8.38 4.05 27.40
C GLN A 355 -7.19 3.36 26.72
N LEU A 356 -7.11 2.03 26.78
CA LEU A 356 -6.04 1.28 26.13
C LEU A 356 -6.12 1.36 24.61
N LEU A 357 -7.33 1.20 24.03
CA LEU A 357 -7.55 1.39 22.60
C LEU A 357 -7.14 2.80 22.16
N SER A 358 -7.56 3.85 22.88
CA SER A 358 -7.16 5.22 22.55
C SER A 358 -5.64 5.38 22.55
N MET A 359 -4.94 4.87 23.57
CA MET A 359 -3.48 4.97 23.64
C MET A 359 -2.81 4.21 22.50
N MET A 360 -3.28 3.01 22.17
CA MET A 360 -2.72 2.20 21.09
C MET A 360 -2.93 2.79 19.70
N THR A 361 -4.05 3.48 19.47
CA THR A 361 -4.44 3.96 18.13
C THR A 361 -4.04 5.41 17.86
N THR A 362 -3.63 6.16 18.88
CA THR A 362 -3.27 7.59 18.74
C THR A 362 -1.84 7.93 19.15
N LEU A 363 -1.19 7.12 20.00
CA LEU A 363 0.16 7.38 20.49
C LEU A 363 1.22 6.66 19.64
N GLY A 364 2.45 7.17 19.70
CA GLY A 364 3.63 6.60 19.05
C GLY A 364 4.04 7.35 17.79
N ASP A 365 5.34 7.33 17.50
CA ASP A 365 5.94 8.07 16.38
C ASP A 365 6.48 7.17 15.27
N GLU A 366 6.78 5.91 15.57
CA GLU A 366 7.36 4.95 14.62
C GLU A 366 6.29 4.00 14.07
N ASN A 367 6.26 3.81 12.75
CA ASN A 367 5.41 2.82 12.10
C ASN A 367 5.91 1.41 12.41
N TYR A 368 5.01 0.54 12.85
CA TYR A 368 5.36 -0.79 13.32
C TYR A 368 4.42 -1.86 12.72
N PRO A 369 4.92 -2.78 11.88
CA PRO A 369 4.09 -3.82 11.27
C PRO A 369 3.61 -4.80 12.34
N VAL A 370 2.29 -5.03 12.40
CA VAL A 370 1.67 -5.88 13.44
C VAL A 370 0.75 -6.96 12.91
N TRP A 371 0.57 -7.07 11.60
CA TRP A 371 -0.34 -8.05 11.02
C TRP A 371 0.27 -9.47 10.95
N ASN A 372 1.58 -9.62 11.09
CA ASN A 372 2.26 -10.93 11.06
C ASN A 372 2.82 -11.31 12.45
N GLU A 373 3.10 -12.59 12.63
CA GLU A 373 3.51 -13.18 13.91
C GLU A 373 4.74 -12.50 14.56
N LEU A 374 5.77 -12.19 13.78
CA LEU A 374 6.99 -11.57 14.30
C LEU A 374 6.79 -10.12 14.73
N GLY A 375 6.04 -9.36 13.93
CA GLY A 375 5.65 -7.99 14.26
C GLY A 375 4.78 -7.96 15.52
N MET A 376 3.77 -8.83 15.61
CA MET A 376 2.92 -8.96 16.81
C MET A 376 3.73 -9.30 18.05
N ARG A 377 4.64 -10.29 17.98
CA ARG A 377 5.52 -10.63 19.11
C ARG A 377 6.24 -9.41 19.67
N SER A 378 6.83 -8.65 18.78
CA SER A 378 7.59 -7.46 19.18
C SER A 378 6.67 -6.37 19.74
N LEU A 379 5.49 -6.19 19.18
CA LEU A 379 4.46 -5.29 19.73
C LEU A 379 4.03 -5.73 21.13
N LEU A 380 3.72 -7.01 21.34
CA LEU A 380 3.31 -7.52 22.65
C LEU A 380 4.38 -7.25 23.71
N MET A 381 5.67 -7.37 23.36
CA MET A 381 6.76 -7.02 24.26
C MET A 381 6.84 -5.53 24.59
N LEU A 382 6.46 -4.65 23.68
CA LEU A 382 6.35 -3.20 23.89
C LEU A 382 5.14 -2.86 24.76
N LEU A 383 3.97 -3.41 24.44
CA LEU A 383 2.74 -3.22 25.21
C LEU A 383 2.88 -3.66 26.67
N LYS A 384 3.57 -4.78 26.91
CA LYS A 384 3.92 -5.24 28.27
C LYS A 384 4.72 -4.19 29.04
N GLN A 385 5.52 -3.36 28.37
CA GLN A 385 6.29 -2.26 28.96
C GLN A 385 5.50 -0.95 29.04
N GLY A 386 4.23 -0.91 28.61
CA GLY A 386 3.43 0.30 28.51
C GLY A 386 3.90 1.26 27.40
N LYS A 387 4.57 0.73 26.37
CA LYS A 387 5.03 1.50 25.21
C LYS A 387 4.08 1.33 24.04
N TYR A 388 3.75 2.42 23.38
CA TYR A 388 2.86 2.48 22.24
C TYR A 388 3.61 2.91 20.98
N VAL A 389 3.22 2.37 19.84
CA VAL A 389 3.79 2.64 18.52
C VAL A 389 2.66 2.82 17.53
N LYS A 390 2.93 3.44 16.39
CA LYS A 390 1.97 3.47 15.27
C LYS A 390 1.92 2.07 14.66
N MET A 391 0.83 1.37 14.90
CA MET A 391 0.62 0.04 14.36
C MET A 391 0.30 0.10 12.86
N VAL A 392 0.91 -0.78 12.08
CA VAL A 392 0.58 -1.02 10.68
C VAL A 392 -0.01 -2.41 10.56
N GLY A 393 -1.32 -2.47 10.41
CA GLY A 393 -2.09 -3.71 10.28
C GLY A 393 -2.24 -4.18 8.83
N ALA A 394 -3.23 -5.00 8.59
CA ALA A 394 -3.61 -5.45 7.25
C ALA A 394 -4.10 -4.30 6.35
N CYS A 395 -4.85 -3.34 6.94
CA CYS A 395 -5.39 -2.17 6.25
C CYS A 395 -4.38 -1.03 6.07
N GLY A 396 -3.13 -1.17 6.56
CA GLY A 396 -2.15 -0.11 6.63
C GLY A 396 -2.06 0.49 8.04
N PRO A 397 -1.74 1.80 8.18
CA PRO A 397 -1.61 2.44 9.46
C PRO A 397 -2.92 2.43 10.27
N LEU A 398 -2.93 1.75 11.42
CA LEU A 398 -4.06 1.72 12.35
C LEU A 398 -4.04 2.98 13.23
N ARG A 399 -4.32 4.10 12.61
CA ARG A 399 -4.25 5.44 13.21
C ARG A 399 -5.60 6.11 13.21
N PHE A 400 -5.99 6.59 14.38
CA PHE A 400 -7.21 7.36 14.60
C PHE A 400 -6.86 8.79 14.97
N ASP A 401 -7.78 9.70 14.68
CA ASP A 401 -7.63 11.10 15.07
C ASP A 401 -7.60 11.22 16.61
N ALA A 402 -6.57 11.88 17.14
CA ALA A 402 -6.38 12.06 18.58
C ALA A 402 -7.44 12.97 19.24
N GLU A 403 -8.23 13.71 18.48
CA GLU A 403 -9.29 14.58 18.97
C GLU A 403 -10.68 13.93 18.88
N SER A 404 -10.99 13.28 17.75
CA SER A 404 -12.30 12.68 17.50
C SER A 404 -12.39 11.20 17.83
N TYR A 405 -11.33 10.43 17.64
CA TYR A 405 -11.14 9.00 17.91
C TYR A 405 -12.00 8.02 17.11
N THR A 406 -12.99 8.46 16.36
CA THR A 406 -14.05 7.57 15.88
C THR A 406 -13.69 6.84 14.59
N SER A 407 -12.92 7.44 13.67
CA SER A 407 -12.53 6.81 12.40
C SER A 407 -11.03 6.83 12.18
N MET A 408 -10.57 5.91 11.35
CA MET A 408 -9.20 5.98 10.83
C MET A 408 -8.99 7.27 10.05
N VAL A 409 -7.77 7.80 10.10
CA VAL A 409 -7.38 9.03 9.38
C VAL A 409 -6.68 8.74 8.07
N GLU A 410 -6.52 7.47 7.73
CA GLU A 410 -5.84 7.02 6.53
C GLU A 410 -6.37 5.64 6.14
N SER A 411 -6.83 5.50 4.91
CA SER A 411 -7.31 4.24 4.35
C SER A 411 -6.72 3.99 2.97
N THR A 412 -6.57 2.73 2.63
CA THR A 412 -6.26 2.29 1.28
C THR A 412 -7.52 1.88 0.57
N TYR A 413 -7.66 2.30 -0.67
CA TYR A 413 -8.76 1.93 -1.56
C TYR A 413 -8.22 1.09 -2.71
N VAL A 414 -8.92 0.00 -3.02
CA VAL A 414 -8.66 -0.80 -4.23
C VAL A 414 -9.63 -0.39 -5.33
N HIS A 415 -9.13 -0.21 -6.55
CA HIS A 415 -9.93 -0.27 -7.76
C HIS A 415 -10.01 -1.72 -8.18
N TRP A 416 -11.20 -2.30 -8.09
CA TRP A 416 -11.47 -3.70 -8.40
C TRP A 416 -12.31 -3.84 -9.69
N MET A 417 -12.23 -5.02 -10.31
CA MET A 417 -13.03 -5.36 -11.50
C MET A 417 -13.36 -6.84 -11.53
N VAL A 418 -14.50 -7.19 -12.10
CA VAL A 418 -14.80 -8.58 -12.49
C VAL A 418 -14.22 -8.82 -13.88
N TYR A 419 -13.34 -9.80 -13.98
CA TYR A 419 -12.68 -10.19 -15.20
C TYR A 419 -12.51 -11.71 -15.30
N ASN A 420 -12.95 -12.32 -16.41
CA ASN A 420 -12.99 -13.78 -16.57
C ASN A 420 -13.68 -14.49 -15.38
N ASN A 421 -14.83 -13.96 -14.95
CA ASN A 421 -15.57 -14.44 -13.78
C ASN A 421 -14.77 -14.44 -12.46
N GLN A 422 -13.76 -13.60 -12.34
CA GLN A 422 -12.98 -13.43 -11.11
C GLN A 422 -12.93 -11.96 -10.72
N LEU A 423 -12.92 -11.70 -9.41
CA LEU A 423 -12.57 -10.39 -8.89
C LEU A 423 -11.06 -10.21 -9.00
N ILE A 424 -10.65 -9.09 -9.54
CA ILE A 424 -9.23 -8.70 -9.64
C ILE A 424 -9.05 -7.28 -9.12
N SER A 425 -7.90 -7.02 -8.50
CA SER A 425 -7.46 -5.66 -8.19
C SER A 425 -6.76 -5.06 -9.41
N ILE A 426 -7.13 -3.84 -9.78
CA ILE A 426 -6.53 -3.08 -10.87
C ILE A 426 -5.38 -2.23 -10.35
N ASP A 427 -5.66 -1.39 -9.38
CA ASP A 427 -4.71 -0.53 -8.69
C ASP A 427 -5.19 -0.18 -7.29
N TYR A 428 -4.36 0.55 -6.56
CA TYR A 428 -4.63 0.98 -5.21
C TYR A 428 -4.36 2.48 -5.08
N ARG A 429 -5.06 3.13 -4.16
CA ARG A 429 -4.79 4.51 -3.76
C ARG A 429 -4.92 4.67 -2.26
N SER A 430 -4.14 5.54 -1.67
CA SER A 430 -4.33 5.93 -0.29
C SER A 430 -5.04 7.28 -0.19
N SER A 431 -5.69 7.50 0.93
CA SER A 431 -6.41 8.74 1.25
C SER A 431 -5.53 9.79 1.93
N ASP A 432 -4.22 9.67 1.91
CA ASP A 432 -3.23 10.47 2.64
C ASP A 432 -3.16 11.96 2.28
N GLY A 433 -4.23 12.52 1.76
CA GLY A 433 -4.33 13.94 1.38
C GLY A 433 -3.76 14.27 0.00
N SER A 434 -3.12 13.34 -0.70
CA SER A 434 -2.85 13.48 -2.13
C SER A 434 -4.05 13.10 -2.99
N ARG A 435 -5.19 13.19 -2.47
CA ARG A 435 -6.54 12.75 -2.89
C ARG A 435 -6.83 12.65 -4.37
N ARG A 436 -5.94 13.10 -5.21
CA ARG A 436 -5.89 12.93 -6.65
C ARG A 436 -4.70 12.09 -6.95
N VAL A 437 -4.93 10.85 -7.10
CA VAL A 437 -3.85 9.99 -7.50
C VAL A 437 -3.94 9.79 -8.96
N SER A 438 -2.92 10.19 -9.61
CA SER A 438 -2.60 9.81 -10.95
C SER A 438 -2.05 8.39 -11.00
N SER A 439 -2.58 7.48 -10.29
CA SER A 439 -2.20 6.13 -10.56
C SER A 439 -2.92 5.64 -11.79
N THR A 440 -2.26 5.01 -12.62
CA THR A 440 -2.60 4.96 -14.02
C THR A 440 -2.77 3.59 -14.57
N LEU A 441 -2.79 2.60 -13.71
CA LEU A 441 -3.49 1.38 -14.07
C LEU A 441 -4.97 1.67 -14.35
N ALA A 442 -5.52 2.76 -13.77
CA ALA A 442 -6.86 3.22 -14.03
C ALA A 442 -7.07 3.86 -15.43
N SER A 443 -6.05 4.49 -15.96
CA SER A 443 -6.09 5.00 -17.35
C SER A 443 -5.87 3.89 -18.36
N TRP A 444 -5.53 2.70 -17.91
CA TRP A 444 -5.47 1.55 -18.76
C TRP A 444 -6.88 1.20 -19.26
N ASN A 445 -7.02 1.16 -20.57
CA ASN A 445 -8.32 1.00 -21.24
C ASN A 445 -8.99 -0.33 -20.82
N TRP A 446 -9.94 -0.26 -19.89
CA TRP A 446 -10.71 -1.39 -19.40
C TRP A 446 -11.50 -2.11 -20.50
N GLN A 447 -11.93 -1.39 -21.56
CA GLN A 447 -12.61 -2.00 -22.71
C GLN A 447 -11.69 -2.94 -23.48
N ALA A 448 -10.41 -2.63 -23.58
CA ALA A 448 -9.42 -3.52 -24.15
C ALA A 448 -9.25 -4.81 -23.33
N ARG A 449 -9.44 -4.74 -22.00
CA ARG A 449 -9.47 -5.92 -21.13
C ARG A 449 -10.66 -6.83 -21.38
N GLN A 450 -11.84 -6.26 -21.58
CA GLN A 450 -13.03 -7.05 -21.87
C GLN A 450 -12.93 -7.78 -23.22
N GLN A 451 -12.26 -7.18 -24.18
CA GLN A 451 -12.15 -7.73 -25.53
C GLN A 451 -11.09 -8.81 -25.68
N GLN A 452 -10.28 -9.03 -24.69
CA GLN A 452 -9.08 -9.87 -24.67
C GLN A 452 -8.81 -10.79 -25.88
N THR A 453 -8.84 -10.30 -27.01
CA THR A 453 -7.76 -10.43 -27.94
C THR A 453 -6.78 -9.41 -27.43
N ILE A 454 -5.71 -9.82 -26.81
CA ILE A 454 -4.56 -8.97 -26.54
C ILE A 454 -4.16 -8.43 -27.89
N VAL A 455 -4.73 -7.32 -28.24
CA VAL A 455 -4.26 -6.58 -29.36
C VAL A 455 -3.13 -5.75 -28.79
N ASP A 456 -2.02 -5.92 -29.36
CA ASP A 456 -0.84 -5.08 -29.38
C ASP A 456 -1.19 -3.62 -29.74
N GLU A 457 -2.14 -3.01 -29.07
CA GLU A 457 -2.47 -1.60 -29.27
C GLU A 457 -2.05 -0.83 -28.03
N ASP A 458 -0.80 -0.38 -28.08
CA ASP A 458 -0.28 0.70 -27.27
C ASP A 458 -1.17 1.93 -27.39
N ALA A 459 -2.23 2.08 -26.58
CA ALA A 459 -3.09 3.26 -26.42
C ALA A 459 -3.30 4.15 -27.69
N GLY A 460 -3.14 3.58 -28.88
CA GLY A 460 -3.21 4.29 -30.16
C GLY A 460 -1.93 5.07 -30.54
N ILE A 461 -0.89 5.01 -29.72
CA ILE A 461 0.39 5.66 -29.99
C ILE A 461 1.22 4.73 -30.88
N VAL A 462 1.57 5.20 -32.07
CA VAL A 462 2.46 4.50 -32.98
C VAL A 462 3.89 4.92 -32.71
N TYR A 463 4.68 3.98 -32.21
CA TYR A 463 6.11 4.22 -31.95
C TYR A 463 6.96 3.89 -33.17
N SER A 464 8.01 4.69 -33.39
CA SER A 464 9.07 4.39 -34.33
C SER A 464 9.81 3.10 -33.95
N PRO A 465 10.46 2.41 -34.89
CA PRO A 465 11.37 1.31 -34.54
C PRO A 465 12.44 1.78 -33.57
N LEU A 466 12.83 0.91 -32.61
CA LEU A 466 13.88 1.20 -31.66
C LEU A 466 15.25 1.24 -32.38
N GLY A 467 16.02 2.31 -32.16
CA GLY A 467 17.33 2.51 -32.74
C GLY A 467 18.48 2.55 -31.72
N SER A 468 18.21 3.07 -30.53
CA SER A 468 19.23 3.19 -29.48
C SER A 468 18.62 3.29 -28.07
N HIS A 469 19.46 3.11 -27.06
CA HIS A 469 19.13 3.35 -25.66
C HIS A 469 20.01 4.42 -25.06
N TRP A 470 19.47 5.23 -24.16
CA TRP A 470 20.19 6.25 -23.41
C TRP A 470 19.74 6.28 -21.96
N ALA A 471 20.67 6.52 -21.04
CA ALA A 471 20.36 6.73 -19.62
C ALA A 471 20.98 8.04 -19.11
N VAL A 472 20.24 8.74 -18.27
CA VAL A 472 20.72 9.89 -17.49
C VAL A 472 20.47 9.60 -16.02
N LEU A 473 21.55 9.39 -15.29
CA LEU A 473 21.53 9.00 -13.88
C LEU A 473 22.03 10.18 -13.03
N VAL A 474 21.18 10.65 -12.12
CA VAL A 474 21.43 11.93 -11.40
C VAL A 474 21.43 11.71 -9.90
N GLN A 475 22.55 12.06 -9.26
CA GLN A 475 22.64 12.24 -7.82
C GLN A 475 22.51 13.72 -7.47
N GLY A 476 21.44 14.10 -6.77
CA GLY A 476 21.11 15.49 -6.44
C GLY A 476 21.71 16.04 -5.14
N SER A 477 22.32 15.19 -4.29
CA SER A 477 22.82 15.57 -2.96
C SER A 477 24.20 14.99 -2.69
N THR A 478 25.03 15.70 -1.93
CA THR A 478 26.43 15.35 -1.62
C THR A 478 26.64 15.21 -0.12
N GLY A 479 27.78 14.68 0.30
CA GLY A 479 28.17 14.53 1.70
C GLY A 479 27.85 13.14 2.28
N TRP A 480 28.55 12.81 3.37
CA TRP A 480 28.49 11.48 4.01
C TRP A 480 27.10 11.07 4.46
N GLU A 481 26.30 11.99 4.95
CA GLU A 481 24.92 11.79 5.38
C GLU A 481 23.98 11.39 4.24
N ASN A 482 24.41 11.63 2.99
CA ASN A 482 23.69 11.29 1.76
C ASN A 482 24.32 10.11 1.01
N TYR A 483 25.10 9.27 1.72
CA TYR A 483 25.73 8.07 1.18
C TYR A 483 24.75 7.22 0.35
N ARG A 484 23.53 7.02 0.85
CA ARG A 484 22.51 6.21 0.18
C ARG A 484 22.16 6.70 -1.23
N HIS A 485 22.03 8.01 -1.43
CA HIS A 485 21.73 8.58 -2.76
C HIS A 485 22.84 8.34 -3.77
N HIS A 486 24.06 8.27 -3.30
CA HIS A 486 25.23 7.90 -4.08
C HIS A 486 25.17 6.42 -4.48
N ALA A 487 24.90 5.55 -3.49
CA ALA A 487 24.77 4.13 -3.72
C ALA A 487 23.59 3.77 -4.62
N ASP A 488 22.46 4.50 -4.53
CA ASP A 488 21.28 4.28 -5.38
C ASP A 488 21.61 4.51 -6.86
N VAL A 489 22.22 5.65 -7.17
CA VAL A 489 22.59 5.98 -8.54
C VAL A 489 23.59 4.97 -9.10
N LEU A 490 24.59 4.58 -8.30
CA LEU A 490 25.55 3.55 -8.69
C LEU A 490 24.91 2.17 -8.83
N ASN A 491 23.88 1.83 -8.03
CA ASN A 491 23.19 0.56 -8.13
C ASN A 491 22.44 0.43 -9.46
N ILE A 492 21.76 1.50 -9.90
CA ILE A 492 21.14 1.55 -11.23
C ILE A 492 22.23 1.51 -12.33
N TYR A 493 23.33 2.25 -12.17
CA TYR A 493 24.46 2.22 -13.12
C TYR A 493 24.99 0.79 -13.29
N GLN A 494 25.30 0.09 -12.21
CA GLN A 494 25.80 -1.29 -12.25
C GLN A 494 24.77 -2.25 -12.85
N LEU A 495 23.48 -2.05 -12.59
CA LEU A 495 22.42 -2.84 -13.22
C LEU A 495 22.45 -2.69 -14.75
N LEU A 496 22.60 -1.47 -15.26
CA LEU A 496 22.70 -1.21 -16.69
C LEU A 496 24.00 -1.82 -17.28
N LYS A 497 25.13 -1.65 -16.60
CA LYS A 497 26.43 -2.25 -17.02
C LYS A 497 26.34 -3.77 -17.09
N HIS A 498 25.73 -4.41 -16.08
CA HIS A 498 25.51 -5.85 -16.06
C HIS A 498 24.65 -6.32 -17.25
N ASN A 499 23.71 -5.50 -17.70
CA ASN A 499 22.82 -5.75 -18.83
C ASN A 499 23.39 -5.26 -20.17
N GLY A 500 24.70 -5.08 -20.26
CA GLY A 500 25.42 -4.84 -21.52
C GLY A 500 25.47 -3.40 -22.02
N TRP A 501 25.07 -2.42 -21.20
CA TRP A 501 25.09 -1.01 -21.61
C TRP A 501 26.54 -0.48 -21.76
N PRO A 502 26.87 0.15 -22.88
CA PRO A 502 28.13 0.86 -23.04
C PRO A 502 28.10 2.19 -22.27
N ASP A 503 29.26 2.64 -21.77
CA ASP A 503 29.34 3.88 -20.96
C ASP A 503 28.99 5.13 -21.74
N ASP A 504 29.30 5.20 -23.01
CA ASP A 504 28.99 6.34 -23.87
C ASP A 504 27.48 6.55 -24.13
N HIS A 505 26.63 5.62 -23.65
CA HIS A 505 25.18 5.71 -23.65
C HIS A 505 24.58 5.97 -22.25
N ILE A 506 25.43 6.09 -21.23
CA ILE A 506 25.02 6.42 -19.85
C ILE A 506 25.65 7.76 -19.50
N ILE A 507 24.83 8.75 -19.12
CA ILE A 507 25.34 10.02 -18.56
C ILE A 507 25.22 9.92 -17.04
N LEU A 508 26.37 9.72 -16.39
CA LEU A 508 26.44 9.58 -14.93
C LEU A 508 26.84 10.90 -14.28
N ILE A 509 25.90 11.48 -13.54
CA ILE A 509 26.09 12.72 -12.77
C ILE A 509 26.17 12.35 -11.30
N LEU A 510 27.37 12.35 -10.73
CA LEU A 510 27.66 11.85 -9.40
C LEU A 510 28.79 12.65 -8.75
N SER A 511 28.65 13.08 -7.48
CA SER A 511 29.79 13.59 -6.74
C SER A 511 30.73 12.45 -6.37
N ASP A 512 32.04 12.67 -6.42
CA ASP A 512 33.03 11.65 -6.08
C ASP A 512 33.54 11.85 -4.64
N ASP A 513 32.60 12.00 -3.70
CA ASP A 513 32.90 12.38 -2.32
C ASP A 513 32.74 11.23 -1.29
N ILE A 514 32.19 10.09 -1.68
CA ILE A 514 31.85 8.98 -0.78
C ILE A 514 32.93 7.88 -0.77
N ALA A 515 33.40 7.43 -1.91
CA ALA A 515 34.32 6.28 -2.01
C ALA A 515 35.61 6.49 -1.19
N GLN A 516 36.18 7.70 -1.26
CA GLN A 516 37.38 8.06 -0.50
C GLN A 516 37.10 8.86 0.78
N HIS A 517 35.82 9.04 1.17
CA HIS A 517 35.46 9.83 2.34
C HIS A 517 36.14 9.34 3.63
N ALA A 518 36.52 10.27 4.53
CA ALA A 518 37.24 9.94 5.76
C ALA A 518 36.51 8.89 6.63
N ASN A 519 35.20 8.94 6.66
CA ASN A 519 34.33 8.03 7.42
C ASN A 519 34.11 6.68 6.73
N ASN A 520 34.44 6.55 5.45
CA ASN A 520 34.26 5.30 4.73
C ASN A 520 35.33 4.27 5.18
N LYS A 521 34.91 3.19 5.81
CA LYS A 521 35.78 2.08 6.20
C LYS A 521 36.20 1.21 5.01
N TYR A 522 35.38 1.20 3.95
CA TYR A 522 35.59 0.48 2.70
C TYR A 522 36.21 1.43 1.68
N LYS A 523 37.48 1.84 1.90
CA LYS A 523 38.15 2.83 1.05
C LYS A 523 38.17 2.43 -0.42
N GLY A 524 37.65 3.30 -1.26
CA GLY A 524 37.56 3.10 -2.69
C GLY A 524 36.31 2.33 -3.14
N GLU A 525 35.41 1.98 -2.23
CA GLU A 525 34.20 1.22 -2.52
C GLU A 525 32.94 1.96 -2.06
N VAL A 526 31.83 1.71 -2.73
CA VAL A 526 30.48 2.11 -2.31
C VAL A 526 29.58 0.89 -2.39
N ARG A 527 28.80 0.61 -1.36
CA ARG A 527 27.96 -0.57 -1.26
C ARG A 527 26.53 -0.22 -0.83
N ALA A 528 25.53 -0.91 -1.32
CA ALA A 528 24.14 -0.75 -0.89
C ALA A 528 23.85 -1.48 0.45
N TYR A 529 24.66 -2.50 0.78
CA TYR A 529 24.55 -3.31 2.01
C TYR A 529 25.94 -3.63 2.56
N ALA A 530 26.04 -3.97 3.85
CA ALA A 530 27.33 -4.26 4.48
C ALA A 530 28.17 -5.33 3.76
N ASN A 531 27.50 -6.34 3.21
CA ASN A 531 28.13 -7.46 2.49
C ASN A 531 27.80 -7.42 0.99
N GLY A 532 27.36 -6.27 0.47
CA GLY A 532 27.05 -6.09 -0.94
C GLY A 532 28.30 -5.90 -1.78
N ASP A 533 28.11 -6.00 -3.08
CA ASP A 533 29.16 -5.75 -4.06
C ASP A 533 29.60 -4.28 -4.06
N ASP A 534 30.79 -4.04 -4.55
CA ASP A 534 31.30 -2.68 -4.76
C ASP A 534 30.64 -2.05 -6.01
N LEU A 535 29.71 -1.12 -5.76
CA LEU A 535 28.97 -0.42 -6.81
C LEU A 535 29.81 0.67 -7.51
N TYR A 536 30.92 1.11 -6.90
CA TYR A 536 31.79 2.14 -7.44
C TYR A 536 32.79 1.59 -8.46
N ALA A 537 33.04 0.28 -8.42
CA ALA A 537 34.02 -0.36 -9.29
C ALA A 537 33.70 -0.13 -10.78
N GLY A 538 34.64 0.50 -11.49
CA GLY A 538 34.52 0.76 -12.93
C GLY A 538 33.47 1.81 -13.32
N ALA A 539 32.96 2.61 -12.38
CA ALA A 539 32.03 3.69 -12.70
C ALA A 539 32.75 4.83 -13.44
N GLU A 540 32.23 5.22 -14.59
CA GLU A 540 32.71 6.34 -15.40
C GLU A 540 31.80 7.55 -15.16
N ILE A 541 32.28 8.52 -14.38
CA ILE A 541 31.53 9.73 -13.99
C ILE A 541 31.72 10.80 -15.06
N ASP A 542 30.66 11.18 -15.79
CA ASP A 542 30.70 12.25 -16.79
C ASP A 542 30.81 13.64 -16.15
N TYR A 543 30.03 13.84 -15.09
CA TYR A 543 29.99 15.13 -14.39
C TYR A 543 29.95 14.96 -12.89
N SER A 544 30.73 15.74 -12.18
CA SER A 544 30.54 15.88 -10.75
C SER A 544 29.30 16.74 -10.46
N THR A 545 28.42 16.26 -9.58
CA THR A 545 27.30 17.06 -9.05
C THR A 545 27.77 18.44 -8.55
N ASP A 546 28.99 18.54 -8.02
CA ASP A 546 29.56 19.76 -7.48
C ASP A 546 29.84 20.82 -8.52
N THR A 547 29.94 20.46 -9.78
CA THR A 547 30.30 21.38 -10.88
C THR A 547 29.11 21.88 -11.69
N LEU A 548 27.95 21.22 -11.54
CA LEU A 548 26.75 21.51 -12.31
C LEU A 548 25.74 22.36 -11.55
N THR A 549 24.93 23.10 -12.28
CA THR A 549 23.73 23.79 -11.82
C THR A 549 22.47 23.06 -12.27
N VAL A 550 21.31 23.42 -11.72
CA VAL A 550 20.01 22.84 -12.17
C VAL A 550 19.72 23.16 -13.65
N ASN A 551 20.23 24.27 -14.20
CA ASN A 551 20.08 24.59 -15.62
C ASN A 551 20.96 23.70 -16.50
N ASP A 552 22.16 23.33 -16.03
CA ASP A 552 23.01 22.37 -16.74
C ASP A 552 22.33 21.00 -16.90
N ILE A 553 21.54 20.56 -15.89
CA ILE A 553 20.74 19.34 -16.01
C ILE A 553 19.68 19.47 -17.12
N VAL A 554 19.01 20.62 -17.21
CA VAL A 554 18.09 20.92 -18.33
C VAL A 554 18.82 20.81 -19.65
N ASP A 555 19.98 21.49 -19.79
CA ASP A 555 20.76 21.49 -21.02
C ASP A 555 21.26 20.10 -21.43
N ILE A 556 21.67 19.28 -20.44
CA ILE A 556 22.03 17.86 -20.67
C ILE A 556 20.83 17.08 -21.22
N LEU A 557 19.65 17.18 -20.58
CA LEU A 557 18.44 16.43 -20.98
C LEU A 557 17.94 16.85 -22.37
N VAL A 558 17.95 18.15 -22.69
CA VAL A 558 17.51 18.62 -24.02
C VAL A 558 18.56 18.45 -25.09
N GLY A 559 19.78 18.04 -24.75
CA GLY A 559 20.88 17.80 -25.66
C GLY A 559 21.62 19.09 -26.11
N GLN A 560 21.59 20.12 -25.27
CA GLN A 560 22.24 21.40 -25.54
C GLN A 560 23.73 21.35 -25.16
N ARG A 561 24.58 21.05 -26.14
CA ARG A 561 26.03 20.92 -25.96
C ARG A 561 26.69 22.29 -25.81
N SER A 562 27.68 22.37 -24.92
CA SER A 562 28.51 23.56 -24.73
C SER A 562 29.94 23.16 -24.39
N GLN A 563 30.88 24.14 -24.29
CA GLN A 563 32.24 23.85 -23.82
C GLN A 563 32.23 23.31 -22.36
N HIS A 564 31.28 23.77 -21.55
CA HIS A 564 31.11 23.32 -20.17
C HIS A 564 30.41 21.95 -20.11
N LEU A 565 29.55 21.66 -21.09
CA LEU A 565 28.78 20.43 -21.18
C LEU A 565 29.14 19.67 -22.47
N PRO A 566 30.30 18.98 -22.52
CA PRO A 566 30.73 18.22 -23.69
C PRO A 566 29.92 16.94 -23.91
N THR A 567 29.37 16.33 -22.87
CA THR A 567 28.53 15.14 -22.92
C THR A 567 27.09 15.53 -22.62
N VAL A 568 26.18 15.32 -23.54
CA VAL A 568 24.74 15.59 -23.39
C VAL A 568 23.94 14.47 -23.99
N LEU A 569 22.67 14.31 -23.60
CA LEU A 569 21.77 13.32 -24.16
C LEU A 569 21.70 13.47 -25.69
N ASN A 570 22.20 12.46 -26.40
CA ASN A 570 22.20 12.42 -27.85
C ASN A 570 21.15 11.50 -28.42
N ALA A 571 19.98 11.46 -27.78
CA ALA A 571 18.83 10.66 -28.17
C ALA A 571 17.99 11.36 -29.25
N ASP A 572 17.22 10.58 -29.99
CA ASP A 572 16.30 11.01 -31.05
C ASP A 572 14.96 10.24 -30.95
N GLY A 573 14.07 10.43 -31.92
CA GLY A 573 12.75 9.78 -31.98
C GLY A 573 12.79 8.24 -32.13
N HIS A 574 13.96 7.63 -32.23
CA HIS A 574 14.16 6.17 -32.23
C HIS A 574 14.82 5.67 -30.93
N SER A 575 15.06 6.54 -29.95
CA SER A 575 15.81 6.23 -28.76
C SER A 575 14.90 6.00 -27.56
N ASN A 576 15.10 4.91 -26.80
CA ASN A 576 14.53 4.78 -25.47
C ASN A 576 15.43 5.50 -24.46
N VAL A 577 14.83 6.28 -23.55
CA VAL A 577 15.57 7.11 -22.58
C VAL A 577 15.13 6.72 -21.16
N LEU A 578 16.09 6.31 -20.33
CA LEU A 578 15.92 6.15 -18.88
C LEU A 578 16.43 7.40 -18.17
N VAL A 579 15.61 7.98 -17.31
CA VAL A 579 16.03 9.07 -16.40
C VAL A 579 15.82 8.58 -14.97
N PHE A 580 16.90 8.50 -14.20
CA PHE A 580 16.84 8.15 -12.78
C PHE A 580 17.40 9.30 -11.93
N TRP A 581 16.69 9.64 -10.85
CA TRP A 581 17.11 10.69 -9.93
C TRP A 581 16.99 10.21 -8.48
N SER A 582 18.11 10.26 -7.73
CA SER A 582 18.15 10.09 -6.28
C SER A 582 18.66 11.36 -5.60
N GLY A 583 18.09 11.71 -4.44
CA GLY A 583 18.42 12.91 -3.68
C GLY A 583 17.31 13.32 -2.73
N HIS A 584 17.32 14.58 -2.30
CA HIS A 584 16.25 15.12 -1.47
C HIS A 584 15.16 15.78 -2.32
N GLY A 585 13.91 15.62 -1.89
CA GLY A 585 12.77 16.35 -2.44
C GLY A 585 12.32 17.50 -1.55
N CYS A 586 11.58 18.44 -2.13
CA CYS A 586 10.97 19.55 -1.39
C CYS A 586 9.53 19.81 -1.84
N LYS A 587 8.74 20.32 -0.91
CA LYS A 587 7.31 20.65 -1.11
C LYS A 587 7.09 22.14 -1.04
N LYS A 588 6.28 22.66 -1.97
CA LYS A 588 5.82 24.07 -1.97
C LYS A 588 5.02 24.33 -0.68
N GLY A 589 5.25 25.49 -0.08
CA GLY A 589 4.57 25.91 1.15
C GLY A 589 5.29 25.49 2.45
N SER A 590 6.36 24.68 2.35
CA SER A 590 7.34 24.51 3.43
C SER A 590 8.32 25.70 3.42
N LYS A 591 9.59 25.50 3.68
CA LYS A 591 10.62 26.53 3.48
C LYS A 591 10.95 26.82 2.00
N TYR A 592 10.34 26.12 1.06
CA TYR A 592 10.57 26.23 -0.37
C TYR A 592 9.38 26.85 -1.10
N ALA A 593 9.69 27.59 -2.19
CA ALA A 593 8.68 28.28 -3.00
C ALA A 593 8.04 27.43 -4.09
N ALA A 594 8.62 26.27 -4.40
CA ALA A 594 8.15 25.31 -5.41
C ALA A 594 8.28 23.87 -4.92
N ASN A 595 7.57 22.94 -5.56
CA ASN A 595 7.88 21.51 -5.48
C ASN A 595 9.12 21.24 -6.34
N GLY A 596 9.88 20.22 -6.01
CA GLY A 596 11.03 19.84 -6.82
C GLY A 596 12.06 19.01 -6.09
N PHE A 597 13.19 18.83 -6.75
CA PHE A 597 14.35 18.16 -6.20
C PHE A 597 15.40 19.17 -5.74
N LEU A 598 15.93 18.94 -4.55
CA LEU A 598 16.98 19.78 -4.02
C LEU A 598 18.30 19.43 -4.71
N TRP A 599 18.96 20.44 -5.23
CA TRP A 599 20.34 20.34 -5.68
C TRP A 599 21.30 20.66 -4.53
N ARG A 600 22.51 20.19 -4.58
CA ARG A 600 23.53 20.24 -3.52
C ARG A 600 23.62 21.54 -2.71
N ASP A 601 23.45 22.68 -3.35
CA ASP A 601 23.51 24.03 -2.76
C ASP A 601 22.14 24.53 -2.24
N LYS A 602 21.13 23.65 -2.24
CA LYS A 602 19.74 23.93 -1.88
C LYS A 602 18.98 24.75 -2.92
N THR A 603 19.49 24.93 -4.14
CA THR A 603 18.65 25.32 -5.27
C THR A 603 17.64 24.20 -5.56
N VAL A 604 16.56 24.53 -6.25
CA VAL A 604 15.48 23.57 -6.55
C VAL A 604 15.42 23.37 -8.06
N PHE A 605 15.57 22.12 -8.48
CA PHE A 605 15.12 21.69 -9.80
C PHE A 605 13.60 21.54 -9.72
N THR A 606 12.87 22.54 -10.19
CA THR A 606 11.43 22.67 -9.92
C THR A 606 10.59 21.78 -10.83
N ASP A 607 9.37 21.48 -10.37
CA ASP A 607 8.32 20.83 -11.15
C ASP A 607 8.09 21.53 -12.51
N ASN A 608 8.02 22.86 -12.53
CA ASN A 608 7.86 23.62 -13.76
C ASN A 608 9.09 23.50 -14.69
N MET A 609 10.31 23.48 -14.15
CA MET A 609 11.52 23.24 -14.98
C MET A 609 11.46 21.87 -15.64
N LEU A 610 11.09 20.82 -14.89
CA LEU A 610 10.94 19.50 -15.45
C LEU A 610 9.87 19.47 -16.54
N ARG A 611 8.69 20.08 -16.30
CA ARG A 611 7.62 20.15 -17.31
C ARG A 611 8.11 20.77 -18.62
N GLN A 612 8.76 21.93 -18.55
CA GLN A 612 9.30 22.62 -19.72
C GLN A 612 10.38 21.81 -20.43
N THR A 613 11.22 21.10 -19.67
CA THR A 613 12.25 20.21 -20.22
C THR A 613 11.61 19.05 -21.00
N LEU A 614 10.63 18.35 -20.40
CA LEU A 614 9.94 17.24 -21.06
C LEU A 614 9.19 17.67 -22.32
N GLU A 615 8.49 18.81 -22.28
CA GLU A 615 7.84 19.39 -23.46
C GLU A 615 8.84 19.74 -24.56
N THR A 616 9.99 20.28 -24.19
CA THR A 616 11.08 20.59 -25.13
C THR A 616 11.66 19.32 -25.77
N MET A 617 11.87 18.27 -24.97
CA MET A 617 12.35 16.98 -25.47
C MET A 617 11.31 16.33 -26.41
N HIS A 618 10.04 16.38 -26.04
CA HIS A 618 8.95 15.84 -26.88
C HIS A 618 8.85 16.59 -28.21
N ASN A 619 8.77 17.90 -28.19
CA ASN A 619 8.64 18.73 -29.38
C ASN A 619 9.86 18.62 -30.33
N ASN A 620 11.02 18.27 -29.80
CA ASN A 620 12.26 18.09 -30.57
C ASN A 620 12.56 16.62 -30.91
N ASN A 621 11.59 15.71 -30.70
CA ASN A 621 11.72 14.26 -30.93
C ASN A 621 12.99 13.68 -30.28
N ARG A 622 13.26 13.99 -29.00
CA ARG A 622 14.46 13.56 -28.27
C ARG A 622 14.33 12.19 -27.61
N TYR A 623 13.24 11.49 -27.82
CA TYR A 623 13.02 10.13 -27.37
C TYR A 623 11.93 9.44 -28.20
N ARG A 624 12.00 8.13 -28.27
CA ARG A 624 10.93 7.22 -28.72
C ARG A 624 10.00 6.91 -27.55
N LYS A 625 10.55 6.41 -26.47
CA LYS A 625 9.90 6.20 -25.17
C LYS A 625 10.84 6.69 -24.06
N MET A 626 10.26 7.14 -22.95
CA MET A 626 11.02 7.58 -21.78
C MET A 626 10.46 6.94 -20.53
N LEU A 627 11.33 6.44 -19.66
CA LEU A 627 11.04 6.02 -18.31
C LEU A 627 11.71 6.97 -17.32
N ALA A 628 10.93 7.66 -16.51
CA ALA A 628 11.40 8.56 -15.46
C ALA A 628 11.17 7.91 -14.09
N LEU A 629 12.25 7.59 -13.38
CA LEU A 629 12.25 6.95 -12.06
C LEU A 629 12.79 7.92 -11.02
N PHE A 630 11.98 8.30 -10.05
CA PHE A 630 12.32 9.33 -9.07
C PHE A 630 12.23 8.82 -7.63
N GLU A 631 13.40 8.76 -6.95
CA GLU A 631 13.56 8.31 -5.57
C GLU A 631 13.21 9.38 -4.51
N PRO A 632 13.36 10.70 -4.73
CA PRO A 632 13.25 11.70 -3.67
C PRO A 632 11.87 11.74 -2.99
N CYS A 633 11.83 12.25 -1.76
CA CYS A 633 10.57 12.62 -1.09
C CYS A 633 9.71 13.51 -2.00
N TYR A 634 8.38 13.37 -1.92
CA TYR A 634 7.41 14.15 -2.73
C TYR A 634 7.55 13.95 -4.25
N SER A 635 8.17 12.86 -4.67
CA SER A 635 8.57 12.62 -6.08
C SER A 635 7.39 12.56 -7.05
N GLN A 636 6.18 12.23 -6.62
CA GLN A 636 4.99 12.32 -7.46
C GLN A 636 4.74 13.76 -7.97
N SER A 637 5.12 14.79 -7.22
CA SER A 637 4.99 16.17 -7.71
C SER A 637 5.79 16.41 -9.00
N MET A 638 6.82 15.60 -9.22
CA MET A 638 7.69 15.63 -10.39
C MET A 638 7.19 14.67 -11.47
N THR A 639 6.83 13.42 -11.14
CA THR A 639 6.28 12.49 -12.15
C THR A 639 4.95 12.98 -12.72
N ALA A 640 4.14 13.71 -11.95
CA ALA A 640 2.93 14.36 -12.45
C ALA A 640 3.20 15.35 -13.61
N GLN A 641 4.42 15.82 -13.79
CA GLN A 641 4.82 16.68 -14.91
C GLN A 641 4.91 15.94 -16.25
N THR A 642 4.89 14.62 -16.24
CA THR A 642 4.82 13.78 -17.45
C THR A 642 3.42 13.75 -18.06
N MET A 643 2.38 14.06 -17.27
CA MET A 643 0.97 13.93 -17.67
C MET A 643 0.66 14.61 -18.99
N GLY A 644 0.02 13.85 -19.91
CA GLY A 644 -0.40 14.32 -21.23
C GLY A 644 0.75 14.50 -22.24
N ILE A 645 1.96 14.01 -21.96
CA ILE A 645 3.08 14.00 -22.94
C ILE A 645 3.28 12.56 -23.41
N ASP A 646 3.10 12.33 -24.72
CA ASP A 646 3.15 11.00 -25.29
C ASP A 646 4.54 10.34 -25.13
N GLY A 647 4.53 9.06 -24.84
CA GLY A 647 5.72 8.20 -24.76
C GLY A 647 6.52 8.29 -23.47
N ILE A 648 6.07 9.03 -22.45
CA ILE A 648 6.75 9.12 -21.14
C ILE A 648 5.95 8.36 -20.09
N LEU A 649 6.64 7.53 -19.29
CA LEU A 649 6.11 6.92 -18.08
C LEU A 649 6.90 7.41 -16.87
N GLY A 650 6.22 7.95 -15.85
CA GLY A 650 6.82 8.37 -14.59
C GLY A 650 6.52 7.39 -13.46
N ILE A 651 7.52 6.98 -12.69
CA ILE A 651 7.34 6.18 -11.47
C ILE A 651 8.04 6.89 -10.31
N ALA A 652 7.28 7.20 -9.27
CA ALA A 652 7.72 7.91 -8.08
C ALA A 652 7.76 6.98 -6.86
N SER A 653 8.79 7.13 -6.02
CA SER A 653 8.94 6.39 -4.76
C SER A 653 7.92 6.79 -3.69
N ALA A 654 7.34 7.99 -3.81
CA ALA A 654 6.48 8.58 -2.79
C ALA A 654 5.43 9.50 -3.42
N THR A 655 4.29 9.69 -2.73
CA THR A 655 3.27 10.66 -3.15
C THR A 655 3.79 12.10 -3.09
N SER A 656 3.01 13.05 -3.60
CA SER A 656 3.33 14.48 -3.53
C SER A 656 3.29 15.07 -2.11
N SER A 657 2.85 14.30 -1.12
CA SER A 657 2.68 14.75 0.26
C SER A 657 3.56 14.02 1.28
N GLU A 658 4.23 12.95 0.90
CA GLU A 658 5.00 12.10 1.83
C GLU A 658 6.49 12.00 1.50
N SER A 659 7.26 11.46 2.44
CA SER A 659 8.68 11.18 2.29
C SER A 659 8.92 9.78 1.71
N SER A 660 9.98 9.61 0.92
CA SER A 660 10.59 8.31 0.64
C SER A 660 11.48 7.87 1.81
N PHE A 661 11.81 6.57 1.87
CA PHE A 661 12.49 5.99 3.02
C PHE A 661 13.74 5.21 2.63
N ALA A 662 14.78 5.43 3.44
CA ALA A 662 15.99 4.64 3.41
C ALA A 662 15.69 3.17 3.80
N ASP A 663 16.51 2.25 3.29
CA ASP A 663 16.33 0.81 3.48
C ASP A 663 17.29 0.23 4.52
N TYR A 664 18.59 0.36 4.30
CA TYR A 664 19.62 -0.28 5.11
C TYR A 664 20.52 0.72 5.83
N HIS A 665 20.55 0.64 7.18
CA HIS A 665 21.46 1.41 8.03
C HIS A 665 22.64 0.56 8.47
N SER A 666 23.85 0.98 8.16
CA SER A 666 25.07 0.33 8.66
C SER A 666 25.51 0.93 9.98
N ALA A 667 25.53 0.11 11.03
CA ALA A 667 26.10 0.51 12.33
C ALA A 667 27.61 0.78 12.23
N ASP A 668 28.32 0.07 11.34
CA ASP A 668 29.75 0.23 11.14
C ASP A 668 30.15 1.53 10.48
N LEU A 669 29.35 2.00 9.53
CA LEU A 669 29.53 3.27 8.81
C LEU A 669 28.76 4.41 9.46
N ASN A 670 27.86 4.09 10.38
CA ASN A 670 26.91 5.01 11.01
C ASN A 670 26.18 5.91 9.99
N THR A 671 25.70 5.30 8.91
CA THR A 671 24.94 5.98 7.85
C THR A 671 23.99 5.00 7.17
N TRP A 672 22.98 5.55 6.49
CA TRP A 672 22.09 4.80 5.60
C TRP A 672 22.82 4.53 4.29
N MET A 673 22.77 3.29 3.80
CA MET A 673 23.55 2.84 2.66
C MET A 673 22.76 2.75 1.36
N SER A 674 21.43 2.69 1.41
CA SER A 674 20.56 2.60 0.23
C SER A 674 19.15 3.08 0.55
N ASP A 675 18.36 3.34 -0.49
CA ASP A 675 16.94 3.64 -0.40
C ASP A 675 16.10 2.47 -0.91
N ARG A 676 14.91 2.32 -0.32
CA ARG A 676 14.06 1.13 -0.46
C ARG A 676 13.50 0.96 -1.86
N PHE A 677 13.04 2.04 -2.47
CA PHE A 677 12.48 2.00 -3.81
C PHE A 677 13.52 1.55 -4.84
N THR A 678 14.74 2.11 -4.78
CA THR A 678 15.84 1.74 -5.68
C THR A 678 16.24 0.28 -5.55
N ASN A 679 16.36 -0.23 -4.31
CA ASN A 679 16.67 -1.64 -4.07
C ASN A 679 15.59 -2.55 -4.65
N ASN A 680 14.31 -2.16 -4.56
CA ASN A 680 13.21 -2.92 -5.11
C ASN A 680 13.18 -2.89 -6.65
N ILE A 681 13.54 -1.76 -7.29
CA ILE A 681 13.72 -1.71 -8.76
C ILE A 681 14.79 -2.72 -9.19
N VAL A 682 15.96 -2.69 -8.56
CA VAL A 682 17.05 -3.62 -8.88
C VAL A 682 16.62 -5.06 -8.67
N SER A 683 15.92 -5.35 -7.56
CA SER A 683 15.40 -6.68 -7.26
C SER A 683 14.43 -7.20 -8.32
N VAL A 684 13.47 -6.39 -8.75
CA VAL A 684 12.53 -6.79 -9.83
C VAL A 684 13.30 -7.08 -11.12
N MET A 685 14.18 -6.17 -11.51
CA MET A 685 14.89 -6.29 -12.77
C MET A 685 15.83 -7.51 -12.84
N GLN A 686 16.41 -7.90 -11.71
CA GLN A 686 17.29 -9.07 -11.61
C GLN A 686 16.51 -10.39 -11.46
N ASN A 687 15.41 -10.40 -10.71
CA ASN A 687 14.74 -11.64 -10.32
C ASN A 687 13.51 -11.96 -11.18
N ILE A 688 12.91 -10.99 -11.86
CA ILE A 688 11.71 -11.17 -12.69
C ILE A 688 11.94 -10.60 -14.09
N PRO A 689 12.76 -11.26 -14.92
CA PRO A 689 13.15 -10.74 -16.24
C PRO A 689 11.98 -10.60 -17.24
N THR A 690 10.87 -11.27 -16.98
CA THR A 690 9.64 -11.20 -17.79
C THR A 690 8.60 -10.22 -17.22
N ALA A 691 8.96 -9.43 -16.19
CA ALA A 691 8.03 -8.49 -15.57
C ALA A 691 7.48 -7.50 -16.61
N THR A 692 6.17 -7.29 -16.55
CA THR A 692 5.53 -6.14 -17.19
C THR A 692 5.65 -4.91 -16.28
N PHE A 693 5.35 -3.72 -16.79
CA PHE A 693 5.28 -2.54 -15.93
C PHE A 693 4.21 -2.67 -14.82
N ARG A 694 3.13 -3.39 -15.09
CA ARG A 694 2.14 -3.71 -14.07
C ARG A 694 2.75 -4.58 -12.96
N ASP A 695 3.50 -5.62 -13.31
CA ASP A 695 4.13 -6.50 -12.32
C ASP A 695 5.20 -5.75 -11.52
N MET A 696 6.00 -4.93 -12.19
CA MET A 696 6.96 -4.04 -11.53
C MET A 696 6.25 -3.10 -10.54
N TYR A 697 5.17 -2.43 -10.97
CA TYR A 697 4.41 -1.53 -10.09
C TYR A 697 3.87 -2.24 -8.86
N LEU A 698 3.23 -3.40 -9.03
CA LEU A 698 2.70 -4.17 -7.91
C LEU A 698 3.81 -4.64 -6.96
N TYR A 699 4.95 -5.04 -7.50
CA TYR A 699 6.11 -5.40 -6.67
C TYR A 699 6.60 -4.19 -5.86
N LEU A 700 6.81 -3.05 -6.52
CA LEU A 700 7.26 -1.83 -5.86
C LEU A 700 6.27 -1.35 -4.80
N ALA A 701 4.96 -1.34 -5.10
CA ALA A 701 3.92 -0.95 -4.16
C ALA A 701 3.87 -1.85 -2.91
N ARG A 702 4.16 -3.15 -3.06
CA ARG A 702 4.15 -4.13 -1.98
C ARG A 702 5.41 -4.10 -1.11
N HIS A 703 6.57 -3.75 -1.68
CA HIS A 703 7.87 -3.88 -1.00
C HIS A 703 8.49 -2.55 -0.59
N THR A 704 8.03 -1.42 -1.16
CA THR A 704 8.52 -0.09 -0.76
C THR A 704 7.75 0.39 0.49
N LEU A 705 8.04 -0.25 1.62
CA LEU A 705 7.35 0.03 2.88
C LEU A 705 7.66 1.45 3.40
N GLY A 706 6.64 2.13 3.88
CA GLY A 706 6.73 3.47 4.47
C GLY A 706 6.37 4.61 3.52
N SER A 707 6.35 4.37 2.19
CA SER A 707 5.86 5.32 1.19
C SER A 707 5.01 4.63 0.13
N HIS A 708 4.20 5.40 -0.60
CA HIS A 708 3.29 4.89 -1.60
C HIS A 708 3.85 5.19 -3.00
N VAL A 709 4.32 4.15 -3.65
CA VAL A 709 4.80 4.24 -5.04
C VAL A 709 3.67 4.69 -5.96
N ARG A 710 3.98 5.59 -6.88
CA ARG A 710 3.05 6.14 -7.86
C ARG A 710 3.56 5.93 -9.27
N ILE A 711 2.62 5.75 -10.18
CA ILE A 711 2.88 5.66 -11.60
C ILE A 711 2.02 6.71 -12.34
N ASP A 712 2.62 7.52 -13.18
CA ASP A 712 1.97 8.63 -13.86
C ASP A 712 2.08 8.50 -15.39
N ASN A 713 1.04 8.96 -16.11
CA ASN A 713 1.00 9.09 -17.56
C ASN A 713 0.90 7.77 -18.38
N ALA A 714 0.41 6.67 -17.80
CA ALA A 714 0.30 5.41 -18.53
C ALA A 714 -0.59 5.47 -19.76
N SER A 715 -1.67 6.29 -19.75
CA SER A 715 -2.56 6.48 -20.90
C SER A 715 -1.87 7.08 -22.15
N HIS A 716 -0.76 7.78 -21.93
CA HIS A 716 0.07 8.39 -22.97
C HIS A 716 1.38 7.61 -23.21
N TYR A 717 1.54 6.46 -22.58
CA TYR A 717 2.72 5.62 -22.70
C TYR A 717 2.42 4.29 -23.42
N GLY A 718 1.41 3.56 -22.97
CA GLY A 718 1.03 2.27 -23.54
C GLY A 718 0.40 1.33 -22.51
N ASN A 719 0.12 0.11 -22.93
CA ASN A 719 -0.50 -0.90 -22.08
C ASN A 719 0.50 -1.51 -21.11
N LEU A 720 0.40 -1.16 -19.83
CA LEU A 720 1.32 -1.64 -18.78
C LEU A 720 1.26 -3.14 -18.50
N TYR A 721 0.25 -3.84 -19.01
CA TYR A 721 0.12 -5.31 -18.85
C TYR A 721 0.91 -6.11 -19.89
N ILE A 722 1.38 -5.45 -20.96
CA ILE A 722 2.14 -6.08 -22.03
C ILE A 722 3.51 -5.43 -22.25
N THR A 723 3.67 -4.14 -21.92
CA THR A 723 4.96 -3.46 -22.02
C THR A 723 5.86 -3.82 -20.85
N SER A 724 7.15 -3.98 -21.13
CA SER A 724 8.13 -4.42 -20.12
C SER A 724 9.11 -3.33 -19.76
N PRO A 725 9.47 -3.17 -18.47
CA PRO A 725 10.56 -2.29 -18.05
C PRO A 725 11.93 -2.71 -18.62
N GLN A 726 12.08 -3.97 -19.07
CA GLN A 726 13.30 -4.42 -19.73
C GLN A 726 13.63 -3.63 -20.99
N GLU A 727 12.65 -2.98 -21.63
CA GLU A 727 12.90 -2.03 -22.72
C GLU A 727 13.85 -0.87 -22.34
N PHE A 728 14.07 -0.64 -21.05
CA PHE A 728 14.92 0.43 -20.53
C PHE A 728 16.11 -0.07 -19.72
N PHE A 729 16.15 -1.34 -19.37
CA PHE A 729 17.23 -1.90 -18.56
C PHE A 729 18.14 -2.88 -19.35
N SER A 730 17.67 -3.44 -20.48
CA SER A 730 18.49 -4.25 -21.35
C SER A 730 18.98 -3.44 -22.56
N TYR A 731 20.23 -3.63 -22.95
CA TYR A 731 20.81 -2.93 -24.11
C TYR A 731 20.58 -3.68 -25.43
N ASP A 732 20.48 -5.02 -25.38
CA ASP A 732 20.28 -5.82 -26.58
C ASP A 732 18.88 -5.58 -27.17
N VAL A 733 18.87 -4.93 -28.32
CA VAL A 733 17.70 -4.75 -29.18
C VAL A 733 17.51 -6.04 -29.96
N GLN A 734 16.54 -6.87 -29.57
CA GLN A 734 16.08 -7.98 -30.41
C GLN A 734 14.94 -7.55 -31.31
#